data_5c393784835c4edeaeed6a36a8a60a98
#
_entry.id   5c393784835c4edeaeed6a36a8a60a98
#
_cell.length_a   1.000
_cell.length_b   1.000
_cell.length_c   1.000
_cell.angle_alpha   90.00
_cell.angle_beta   90.00
_cell.angle_gamma   90.00
#
_symmetry.space_group_name_H-M   'P 1'
#
loop_
_entity.id
_entity.type
_entity.pdbx_description
1 polymer ?
#
loop_
_entity_poly.entity_id
_entity_poly.type
_entity_poly.pdbx_seq_one_letter_code
_entity_poly.pdbx_strand_id
1 'polypeptide(L)'
;MEECPTKEELQLSEQKRRLVPEDLYKFVTVSDPQISPDGEVVAFVRTHVDPETKEPRSHIWLVPTTGGQPVPFTQGSGSDRSPRWSPDGRTLAFVSDRSGDKQIWLIDRHGGEARQLTQMRHGASNPVWSPDGRYLAFTSAVGPEDRREMLTRPRAEADRKAEEKRARDEARTFTIMRWRENSVGIKPDRRAQIWVVPVPAPGEPLPKPVQVTWGYYDHGAVTWSPDGRWLAFAANRTADESFRVRDVFVVPLPDPDSPAARASVAPPVPGAEEPGEEERKALAGRLEQAAAEAEAAFRPRNITGGIGAFSLARFSPDGKTLAVLGHQNEYQNATQPKIYLYPVDGGDPRILDHWDLEIGDSVGADVRPGGRGVEVTWSPDGQWLYVPVTHRGACSVYAFPVSGDRPQLLLGGRREISGGTFDRSGQRLAFVAGSMYEVGDIYVYDVLTGQERRLTHVNAGLFAEIEWPEVEELHFKARDGWDLHGWLMKPVGFREGQKYPLVLEIHGGPHTCFGHAFYQEMQLLAAAGYGVLFINPRGSTGYGQAFVDAVRGDYGNRDYTDLMDAVDHALTFGWVDENRLAVTGGSYGGFMTNWIVTQTDRFAAAITHRSISNWVSFSGTPDFGPFFNQAQHKVDDPWSPEGVQELWRISPLAYVRNVKTPISIMHSEFDYRCPIEQAEQFYMAIKFYGQAPTELVRHPRSNHDLTREGPPVLRVDRFHKILRWFGKYCPPNKD
;
A
#
# COMPACT_ATOMS: atom_id res chain seq x y z
N MET A 1 -41.57 -21.75 -5.84
CA MET A 1 -41.17 -22.77 -6.83
C MET A 1 -40.37 -21.98 -7.86
N GLU A 2 -39.07 -22.00 -7.73
CA GLU A 2 -38.21 -21.45 -8.77
C GLU A 2 -38.24 -22.39 -9.96
N GLU A 3 -38.59 -21.86 -11.13
CA GLU A 3 -38.64 -22.65 -12.36
C GLU A 3 -37.23 -23.14 -12.69
N CYS A 4 -37.13 -24.44 -12.96
CA CYS A 4 -35.91 -25.08 -13.40
C CYS A 4 -35.52 -24.48 -14.77
N PRO A 5 -34.27 -23.98 -14.96
CA PRO A 5 -33.87 -23.34 -16.20
C PRO A 5 -34.04 -24.31 -17.39
N THR A 6 -34.49 -23.80 -18.52
CA THR A 6 -34.69 -24.56 -19.75
C THR A 6 -33.35 -25.03 -20.34
N LYS A 7 -33.37 -26.08 -21.19
CA LYS A 7 -32.18 -26.57 -21.89
C LYS A 7 -31.47 -25.49 -22.74
N GLU A 8 -32.22 -24.49 -23.23
CA GLU A 8 -31.65 -23.35 -23.96
C GLU A 8 -30.94 -22.36 -23.03
N GLU A 9 -31.47 -22.12 -21.82
CA GLU A 9 -30.79 -21.30 -20.79
C GLU A 9 -29.54 -21.98 -20.25
N LEU A 10 -29.52 -23.32 -20.16
CA LEU A 10 -28.35 -24.13 -19.81
C LEU A 10 -27.29 -24.13 -20.95
N GLN A 11 -27.70 -24.10 -22.22
CA GLN A 11 -26.78 -24.00 -23.37
C GLN A 11 -26.21 -22.58 -23.54
N LEU A 12 -26.95 -21.54 -23.20
CA LEU A 12 -26.44 -20.15 -23.17
C LEU A 12 -25.44 -19.91 -22.02
N SER A 13 -25.44 -20.75 -20.97
CA SER A 13 -24.48 -20.68 -19.86
C SER A 13 -23.11 -21.32 -20.15
N GLU A 14 -22.96 -22.06 -21.26
CA GLU A 14 -21.70 -22.73 -21.61
C GLU A 14 -20.70 -21.85 -22.42
N GLN A 15 -21.15 -20.72 -22.98
CA GLN A 15 -20.28 -19.87 -23.77
C GLN A 15 -19.69 -18.77 -22.90
N LYS A 16 -18.43 -18.96 -22.44
CA LYS A 16 -17.68 -17.96 -21.70
C LYS A 16 -17.49 -16.71 -22.55
N ARG A 17 -17.55 -15.54 -21.89
CA ARG A 17 -17.34 -14.24 -22.51
C ARG A 17 -15.95 -13.69 -22.20
N ARG A 18 -15.52 -12.73 -22.99
CA ARG A 18 -14.29 -11.97 -22.70
C ARG A 18 -14.51 -10.98 -21.57
N LEU A 19 -13.44 -10.69 -20.82
CA LEU A 19 -13.38 -9.63 -19.81
C LEU A 19 -13.55 -8.27 -20.48
N VAL A 20 -14.30 -7.35 -19.86
CA VAL A 20 -14.51 -5.98 -20.32
C VAL A 20 -14.19 -4.98 -19.21
N PRO A 21 -13.86 -3.70 -19.53
CA PRO A 21 -13.53 -2.67 -18.54
C PRO A 21 -14.55 -2.53 -17.40
N GLU A 22 -15.83 -2.63 -17.70
CA GLU A 22 -16.95 -2.50 -16.77
C GLU A 22 -17.05 -3.62 -15.73
N ASP A 23 -16.37 -4.75 -15.95
CA ASP A 23 -16.32 -5.83 -14.95
C ASP A 23 -15.60 -5.36 -13.66
N LEU A 24 -14.82 -4.27 -13.71
CA LEU A 24 -14.29 -3.61 -12.51
C LEU A 24 -15.40 -3.27 -11.49
N TYR A 25 -16.59 -2.88 -11.96
CA TYR A 25 -17.70 -2.54 -11.08
C TYR A 25 -18.31 -3.76 -10.37
N LYS A 26 -18.01 -4.97 -10.86
CA LYS A 26 -18.52 -6.22 -10.31
C LYS A 26 -17.55 -6.91 -9.38
N PHE A 27 -16.26 -6.54 -9.42
CA PHE A 27 -15.27 -7.14 -8.54
C PHE A 27 -15.55 -6.82 -7.09
N VAL A 28 -15.48 -7.86 -6.29
CA VAL A 28 -15.51 -7.79 -4.83
C VAL A 28 -14.09 -8.08 -4.33
N THR A 29 -13.58 -7.22 -3.45
CA THR A 29 -12.32 -7.46 -2.77
C THR A 29 -12.55 -7.79 -1.30
N VAL A 30 -11.71 -8.66 -0.74
CA VAL A 30 -11.67 -8.97 0.68
C VAL A 30 -10.33 -8.58 1.26
N SER A 31 -10.29 -8.11 2.50
CA SER A 31 -9.07 -7.61 3.10
C SER A 31 -9.11 -7.63 4.64
N ASP A 32 -7.95 -7.42 5.27
CA ASP A 32 -7.78 -7.29 6.71
C ASP A 32 -8.48 -8.42 7.51
N PRO A 33 -8.17 -9.70 7.20
CA PRO A 33 -8.75 -10.83 7.92
C PRO A 33 -8.23 -10.88 9.34
N GLN A 34 -9.15 -10.96 10.31
CA GLN A 34 -8.87 -11.02 11.73
C GLN A 34 -9.52 -12.27 12.32
N ILE A 35 -8.71 -13.27 12.61
CA ILE A 35 -9.22 -14.46 13.30
C ILE A 35 -9.50 -14.12 14.76
N SER A 36 -10.63 -14.62 15.28
CA SER A 36 -10.96 -14.44 16.69
C SER A 36 -9.94 -15.17 17.59
N PRO A 37 -9.71 -14.70 18.84
CA PRO A 37 -8.73 -15.31 19.74
C PRO A 37 -8.92 -16.80 20.01
N ASP A 38 -10.17 -17.29 19.94
CA ASP A 38 -10.54 -18.71 20.07
C ASP A 38 -10.36 -19.51 18.78
N GLY A 39 -10.00 -18.84 17.67
CA GLY A 39 -9.79 -19.50 16.38
C GLY A 39 -11.06 -19.93 15.63
N GLU A 40 -12.26 -19.51 16.08
CA GLU A 40 -13.53 -20.01 15.52
C GLU A 40 -14.07 -19.21 14.34
N VAL A 41 -13.82 -17.89 14.32
CA VAL A 41 -14.43 -16.96 13.34
C VAL A 41 -13.37 -16.01 12.77
N VAL A 42 -13.48 -15.70 11.50
CA VAL A 42 -12.68 -14.65 10.84
C VAL A 42 -13.59 -13.46 10.55
N ALA A 43 -13.24 -12.29 11.10
CA ALA A 43 -13.78 -11.01 10.67
C ALA A 43 -12.93 -10.46 9.54
N PHE A 44 -13.53 -9.94 8.48
CA PHE A 44 -12.80 -9.38 7.34
C PHE A 44 -13.57 -8.23 6.71
N VAL A 45 -12.88 -7.38 5.99
CA VAL A 45 -13.48 -6.28 5.23
C VAL A 45 -13.82 -6.77 3.84
N ARG A 46 -15.08 -6.62 3.44
CA ARG A 46 -15.56 -6.86 2.08
C ARG A 46 -15.86 -5.51 1.43
N THR A 47 -15.22 -5.25 0.28
CA THR A 47 -15.42 -4.02 -0.48
C THR A 47 -16.01 -4.36 -1.85
N HIS A 48 -17.02 -3.59 -2.26
CA HIS A 48 -17.64 -3.66 -3.58
C HIS A 48 -17.87 -2.24 -4.11
N VAL A 49 -18.10 -2.10 -5.39
CA VAL A 49 -18.50 -0.84 -6.00
C VAL A 49 -20.03 -0.74 -5.92
N ASP A 50 -20.51 0.33 -5.31
CA ASP A 50 -21.94 0.62 -5.23
C ASP A 50 -22.50 0.81 -6.65
N PRO A 51 -23.57 0.11 -7.04
CA PRO A 51 -24.05 0.12 -8.42
C PRO A 51 -24.65 1.46 -8.85
N GLU A 52 -25.12 2.29 -7.92
CA GLU A 52 -25.74 3.59 -8.21
C GLU A 52 -24.70 4.71 -8.22
N THR A 53 -23.92 4.82 -7.15
CA THR A 53 -22.95 5.91 -6.98
C THR A 53 -21.62 5.64 -7.69
N LYS A 54 -21.32 4.39 -8.06
CA LYS A 54 -20.03 3.93 -8.58
C LYS A 54 -18.85 4.20 -7.63
N GLU A 55 -19.13 4.35 -6.34
CA GLU A 55 -18.13 4.55 -5.29
C GLU A 55 -17.88 3.24 -4.50
N PRO A 56 -16.67 3.00 -4.00
CA PRO A 56 -16.39 1.81 -3.21
C PRO A 56 -17.07 1.86 -1.84
N ARG A 57 -17.71 0.74 -1.45
CA ARG A 57 -18.35 0.53 -0.15
C ARG A 57 -17.70 -0.64 0.57
N SER A 58 -17.35 -0.44 1.82
CA SER A 58 -16.67 -1.44 2.66
C SER A 58 -17.46 -1.72 3.91
N HIS A 59 -17.69 -3.02 4.20
CA HIS A 59 -18.35 -3.49 5.41
C HIS A 59 -17.60 -4.68 5.99
N ILE A 60 -17.78 -4.91 7.29
CA ILE A 60 -17.19 -6.05 7.98
C ILE A 60 -18.13 -7.25 7.84
N TRP A 61 -17.55 -8.38 7.50
CA TRP A 61 -18.20 -9.68 7.36
C TRP A 61 -17.56 -10.68 8.30
N LEU A 62 -18.32 -11.69 8.70
CA LEU A 62 -17.85 -12.83 9.49
C LEU A 62 -17.97 -14.12 8.70
N VAL A 63 -17.00 -15.01 8.89
CA VAL A 63 -17.04 -16.39 8.36
C VAL A 63 -16.47 -17.36 9.38
N PRO A 64 -17.14 -18.51 9.68
CA PRO A 64 -16.59 -19.53 10.55
C PRO A 64 -15.32 -20.18 9.95
N THR A 65 -14.32 -20.49 10.77
CA THR A 65 -13.09 -21.18 10.32
C THR A 65 -13.35 -22.61 9.87
N THR A 66 -14.46 -23.20 10.31
CA THR A 66 -14.94 -24.52 9.85
C THR A 66 -15.56 -24.47 8.44
N GLY A 67 -15.74 -23.28 7.86
CA GLY A 67 -16.46 -23.05 6.61
C GLY A 67 -17.93 -22.70 6.86
N GLY A 68 -18.62 -22.34 5.78
CA GLY A 68 -20.01 -21.90 5.79
C GLY A 68 -20.20 -20.62 4.98
N GLN A 69 -21.43 -20.10 4.96
CA GLN A 69 -21.72 -18.86 4.26
C GLN A 69 -21.21 -17.66 5.06
N PRO A 70 -20.40 -16.75 4.45
CA PRO A 70 -20.06 -15.48 5.08
C PRO A 70 -21.32 -14.65 5.34
N VAL A 71 -21.38 -13.99 6.49
CA VAL A 71 -22.52 -13.15 6.86
C VAL A 71 -22.10 -11.70 7.06
N PRO A 72 -22.90 -10.71 6.63
CA PRO A 72 -22.62 -9.31 6.90
C PRO A 72 -22.72 -9.05 8.40
N PHE A 73 -21.71 -8.39 8.97
CA PHE A 73 -21.68 -8.09 10.39
C PHE A 73 -21.96 -6.61 10.67
N THR A 74 -21.47 -5.72 9.81
CA THR A 74 -21.82 -4.30 9.85
C THR A 74 -22.54 -3.90 8.57
N GLN A 75 -23.43 -2.88 8.68
CA GLN A 75 -24.24 -2.36 7.60
C GLN A 75 -24.40 -0.86 7.76
N GLY A 76 -24.92 -0.18 6.74
CA GLY A 76 -25.24 1.23 6.75
C GLY A 76 -24.62 2.02 5.61
N SER A 77 -24.74 3.35 5.68
CA SER A 77 -24.27 4.27 4.63
C SER A 77 -22.77 4.58 4.72
N GLY A 78 -22.14 4.35 5.88
CA GLY A 78 -20.71 4.55 6.07
C GLY A 78 -19.87 3.36 5.61
N SER A 79 -18.56 3.58 5.52
CA SER A 79 -17.58 2.53 5.28
C SER A 79 -16.98 2.06 6.60
N ASP A 80 -16.99 0.74 6.82
CA ASP A 80 -16.45 0.09 8.01
C ASP A 80 -15.19 -0.69 7.67
N ARG A 81 -14.10 -0.45 8.42
CA ARG A 81 -12.77 -0.99 8.14
C ARG A 81 -12.00 -1.27 9.42
N SER A 82 -10.84 -1.93 9.29
CA SER A 82 -9.90 -2.20 10.39
C SER A 82 -10.55 -2.91 11.58
N PRO A 83 -11.20 -4.07 11.37
CA PRO A 83 -11.74 -4.86 12.48
C PRO A 83 -10.61 -5.36 13.38
N ARG A 84 -10.82 -5.31 14.72
CA ARG A 84 -9.87 -5.82 15.72
C ARG A 84 -10.64 -6.46 16.87
N TRP A 85 -10.43 -7.74 17.07
CA TRP A 85 -11.03 -8.47 18.18
C TRP A 85 -10.43 -8.03 19.52
N SER A 86 -11.28 -7.87 20.53
CA SER A 86 -10.80 -7.79 21.92
C SER A 86 -10.10 -9.10 22.33
N PRO A 87 -9.16 -9.05 23.27
CA PRO A 87 -8.42 -10.26 23.67
C PRO A 87 -9.32 -11.40 24.17
N ASP A 88 -10.49 -11.12 24.72
CA ASP A 88 -11.48 -12.13 25.15
C ASP A 88 -12.39 -12.63 24.00
N GLY A 89 -12.26 -12.05 22.81
CA GLY A 89 -13.04 -12.39 21.61
C GLY A 89 -14.51 -11.96 21.65
N ARG A 90 -14.93 -11.15 22.63
CA ARG A 90 -16.34 -10.74 22.80
C ARG A 90 -16.70 -9.48 22.04
N THR A 91 -15.75 -8.60 21.83
CA THR A 91 -16.00 -7.30 21.23
C THR A 91 -15.11 -7.10 20.00
N LEU A 92 -15.68 -6.56 18.93
CA LEU A 92 -14.92 -6.12 17.77
C LEU A 92 -14.85 -4.60 17.76
N ALA A 93 -13.64 -4.05 17.77
CA ALA A 93 -13.38 -2.65 17.48
C ALA A 93 -13.20 -2.47 15.97
N PHE A 94 -13.70 -1.37 15.42
CA PHE A 94 -13.55 -1.06 14.00
C PHE A 94 -13.57 0.44 13.75
N VAL A 95 -13.10 0.87 12.60
CA VAL A 95 -13.15 2.27 12.15
C VAL A 95 -14.35 2.46 11.23
N SER A 96 -15.15 3.49 11.47
CA SER A 96 -16.30 3.84 10.66
C SER A 96 -16.43 5.36 10.49
N ASP A 97 -16.86 5.78 9.31
CA ASP A 97 -17.15 7.18 8.98
C ASP A 97 -18.66 7.53 9.07
N ARG A 98 -19.48 6.61 9.61
CA ARG A 98 -20.94 6.79 9.76
C ARG A 98 -21.36 8.02 10.59
N SER A 99 -20.48 8.56 11.41
CA SER A 99 -20.69 9.82 12.17
C SER A 99 -20.09 11.05 11.46
N GLY A 100 -19.67 10.94 10.23
CA GLY A 100 -19.06 11.98 9.40
C GLY A 100 -17.55 11.90 9.31
N ASP A 101 -16.81 11.96 10.42
CA ASP A 101 -15.38 11.70 10.47
C ASP A 101 -15.13 10.25 10.90
N LYS A 102 -14.00 9.67 10.46
CA LYS A 102 -13.59 8.32 10.89
C LYS A 102 -13.44 8.28 12.40
N GLN A 103 -14.13 7.36 13.06
CA GLN A 103 -14.07 7.15 14.51
C GLN A 103 -13.98 5.66 14.80
N ILE A 104 -13.57 5.32 16.02
CA ILE A 104 -13.55 3.93 16.49
C ILE A 104 -14.92 3.59 17.07
N TRP A 105 -15.44 2.45 16.67
CA TRP A 105 -16.71 1.88 17.09
C TRP A 105 -16.49 0.49 17.67
N LEU A 106 -17.36 0.09 18.56
CA LEU A 106 -17.38 -1.23 19.20
C LEU A 106 -18.70 -1.93 18.91
N ILE A 107 -18.63 -3.23 18.63
CA ILE A 107 -19.81 -4.09 18.46
C ILE A 107 -19.57 -5.43 19.17
N ASP A 108 -20.61 -5.98 19.81
CA ASP A 108 -20.56 -7.32 20.42
C ASP A 108 -20.42 -8.40 19.33
N ARG A 109 -19.70 -9.50 19.62
CA ARG A 109 -19.50 -10.63 18.71
C ARG A 109 -20.82 -11.23 18.20
N HIS A 110 -21.85 -11.23 19.03
CA HIS A 110 -23.16 -11.81 18.69
C HIS A 110 -24.08 -10.84 17.94
N GLY A 111 -23.57 -9.64 17.60
CA GLY A 111 -24.30 -8.61 16.88
C GLY A 111 -24.91 -7.57 17.82
N GLY A 112 -25.91 -6.86 17.35
CA GLY A 112 -26.52 -5.73 18.03
C GLY A 112 -26.08 -4.40 17.43
N GLU A 113 -26.38 -3.30 18.10
CA GLU A 113 -26.05 -1.96 17.65
C GLU A 113 -24.59 -1.59 18.00
N ALA A 114 -23.85 -1.13 17.01
CA ALA A 114 -22.49 -0.64 17.22
C ALA A 114 -22.51 0.68 18.01
N ARG A 115 -21.64 0.79 19.03
CA ARG A 115 -21.48 1.99 19.83
C ARG A 115 -20.19 2.72 19.51
N GLN A 116 -20.26 4.04 19.41
CA GLN A 116 -19.10 4.89 19.16
C GLN A 116 -18.22 4.94 20.43
N LEU A 117 -16.89 4.74 20.27
CA LEU A 117 -15.93 4.84 21.37
C LEU A 117 -15.20 6.17 21.37
N THR A 118 -14.89 6.73 20.20
CA THR A 118 -14.12 7.98 20.09
C THR A 118 -14.90 9.08 19.39
N GLN A 119 -14.58 10.33 19.79
CA GLN A 119 -15.15 11.56 19.18
C GLN A 119 -14.01 12.55 18.90
N MET A 120 -12.96 12.05 18.24
CA MET A 120 -11.79 12.87 17.94
C MET A 120 -12.07 13.89 16.85
N ARG A 121 -11.60 15.14 17.05
CA ARG A 121 -11.78 16.26 16.12
C ARG A 121 -11.29 15.97 14.70
N HIS A 122 -10.16 15.27 14.58
CA HIS A 122 -9.53 14.92 13.30
C HIS A 122 -9.64 13.44 12.96
N GLY A 123 -10.66 12.78 13.53
CA GLY A 123 -10.88 11.36 13.36
C GLY A 123 -9.96 10.48 14.22
N ALA A 124 -10.26 9.18 14.24
CA ALA A 124 -9.48 8.16 14.92
C ALA A 124 -9.31 6.95 14.00
N SER A 125 -8.11 6.35 13.99
CA SER A 125 -7.76 5.23 13.12
C SER A 125 -6.77 4.27 13.82
N ASN A 126 -6.56 3.10 13.22
CA ASN A 126 -5.59 2.10 13.66
C ASN A 126 -5.80 1.65 15.12
N PRO A 127 -6.97 1.11 15.49
CA PRO A 127 -7.22 0.62 16.83
C PRO A 127 -6.37 -0.61 17.16
N VAL A 128 -5.76 -0.64 18.35
CA VAL A 128 -4.98 -1.76 18.85
C VAL A 128 -5.36 -1.99 20.31
N TRP A 129 -5.89 -3.17 20.62
CA TRP A 129 -6.29 -3.53 21.98
C TRP A 129 -5.08 -3.75 22.89
N SER A 130 -5.20 -3.31 24.16
CA SER A 130 -4.28 -3.76 25.20
C SER A 130 -4.46 -5.26 25.47
N PRO A 131 -3.42 -5.98 25.91
CA PRO A 131 -3.49 -7.43 26.15
C PRO A 131 -4.57 -7.86 27.15
N ASP A 132 -4.92 -6.99 28.08
CA ASP A 132 -5.97 -7.21 29.11
C ASP A 132 -7.38 -6.77 28.66
N GLY A 133 -7.49 -6.16 27.47
CA GLY A 133 -8.76 -5.69 26.90
C GLY A 133 -9.35 -4.42 27.53
N ARG A 134 -8.63 -3.80 28.49
CA ARG A 134 -9.15 -2.61 29.19
C ARG A 134 -8.97 -1.31 28.42
N TYR A 135 -8.06 -1.28 27.45
CA TYR A 135 -7.70 -0.09 26.68
C TYR A 135 -7.62 -0.36 25.19
N LEU A 136 -7.79 0.72 24.42
CA LEU A 136 -7.46 0.78 22.98
C LEU A 136 -6.45 1.90 22.74
N ALA A 137 -5.33 1.57 22.11
CA ALA A 137 -4.44 2.55 21.51
C ALA A 137 -4.91 2.84 20.09
N PHE A 138 -4.75 4.10 19.62
CA PHE A 138 -5.14 4.51 18.29
C PHE A 138 -4.36 5.75 17.86
N THR A 139 -4.49 6.13 16.58
CA THR A 139 -3.89 7.36 16.04
C THR A 139 -4.96 8.41 15.75
N SER A 140 -4.66 9.66 16.09
CA SER A 140 -5.44 10.83 15.72
C SER A 140 -4.52 12.03 15.49
N ALA A 141 -4.83 12.87 14.50
CA ALA A 141 -4.01 14.01 14.17
C ALA A 141 -4.17 15.15 15.18
N VAL A 142 -3.08 15.91 15.38
CA VAL A 142 -3.02 17.10 16.22
C VAL A 142 -2.27 18.19 15.47
N GLY A 143 -2.85 19.40 15.39
CA GLY A 143 -2.24 20.59 14.80
C GLY A 143 -1.81 21.61 15.85
N PRO A 144 -0.98 22.60 15.47
CA PRO A 144 -0.49 23.64 16.36
C PRO A 144 -1.61 24.58 16.86
N GLU A 145 -2.70 24.68 16.10
CA GLU A 145 -3.85 25.52 16.48
C GLU A 145 -4.88 24.76 17.32
N ASP A 146 -4.72 23.44 17.51
CA ASP A 146 -5.69 22.64 18.23
C ASP A 146 -5.56 22.87 19.73
N ARG A 147 -6.62 23.41 20.35
CA ARG A 147 -6.74 23.43 21.80
C ARG A 147 -7.10 22.03 22.29
N ARG A 148 -6.41 21.58 23.32
CA ARG A 148 -6.55 20.23 23.89
C ARG A 148 -8.00 19.80 24.14
N GLU A 149 -8.81 20.70 24.66
CA GLU A 149 -10.24 20.50 24.95
C GLU A 149 -11.11 20.29 23.72
N MET A 150 -10.64 20.76 22.55
CA MET A 150 -11.33 20.59 21.27
C MET A 150 -11.00 19.26 20.59
N LEU A 151 -9.85 18.69 20.89
CA LEU A 151 -9.35 17.45 20.21
C LEU A 151 -10.28 16.26 20.43
N THR A 152 -10.93 16.19 21.59
CA THR A 152 -11.84 15.08 21.96
C THR A 152 -13.31 15.44 21.73
N ARG A 153 -13.59 16.36 20.81
CA ARG A 153 -14.95 16.75 20.39
C ARG A 153 -15.06 16.67 18.88
N PRO A 154 -16.18 16.18 18.35
CA PRO A 154 -16.38 16.14 16.90
C PRO A 154 -16.37 17.56 16.33
N ARG A 155 -15.90 17.71 15.10
CA ARG A 155 -15.97 18.98 14.38
C ARG A 155 -17.42 19.35 14.12
N ALA A 156 -17.80 20.58 14.48
CA ALA A 156 -19.05 21.13 14.04
C ALA A 156 -19.04 21.39 12.52
N GLU A 157 -20.19 21.42 11.89
CA GLU A 157 -20.31 21.75 10.45
C GLU A 157 -19.75 23.14 10.14
N ALA A 158 -19.91 24.07 11.06
CA ALA A 158 -19.35 25.43 10.95
C ALA A 158 -17.81 25.40 10.89
N ASP A 159 -17.15 24.52 11.68
CA ASP A 159 -15.69 24.36 11.66
C ASP A 159 -15.22 23.79 10.32
N ARG A 160 -15.92 22.80 9.77
CA ARG A 160 -15.61 22.22 8.45
C ARG A 160 -15.71 23.28 7.35
N LYS A 161 -16.80 24.04 7.34
CA LYS A 161 -17.00 25.14 6.38
C LYS A 161 -15.94 26.23 6.51
N ALA A 162 -15.52 26.56 7.74
CA ALA A 162 -14.44 27.51 7.99
C ALA A 162 -13.10 27.01 7.48
N GLU A 163 -12.76 25.73 7.72
CA GLU A 163 -11.54 25.10 7.19
C GLU A 163 -11.54 25.04 5.65
N GLU A 164 -12.66 24.67 5.03
CA GLU A 164 -12.83 24.68 3.57
C GLU A 164 -12.67 26.09 2.98
N LYS A 165 -13.25 27.10 3.65
CA LYS A 165 -13.09 28.49 3.25
C LYS A 165 -11.65 28.96 3.35
N ARG A 166 -10.95 28.66 4.46
CA ARG A 166 -9.53 28.98 4.62
C ARG A 166 -8.71 28.29 3.54
N ALA A 167 -8.95 26.99 3.31
CA ALA A 167 -8.23 26.21 2.29
C ALA A 167 -8.38 26.78 0.88
N ARG A 168 -9.51 27.44 0.59
CA ARG A 168 -9.80 28.06 -0.70
C ARG A 168 -9.30 29.50 -0.80
N ASP A 169 -9.46 30.30 0.27
CA ASP A 169 -9.35 31.75 0.21
C ASP A 169 -8.07 32.30 0.86
N GLU A 170 -7.30 31.46 1.60
CA GLU A 170 -6.08 31.90 2.29
C GLU A 170 -4.83 31.28 1.73
N ALA A 171 -3.76 32.08 1.64
CA ALA A 171 -2.43 31.58 1.25
C ALA A 171 -1.86 30.65 2.35
N ARG A 172 -1.22 29.58 1.94
CA ARG A 172 -0.56 28.63 2.85
C ARG A 172 0.94 28.84 2.83
N THR A 173 1.55 28.86 4.00
CA THR A 173 3.01 28.97 4.18
C THR A 173 3.57 27.64 4.62
N PHE A 174 4.63 27.16 3.96
CA PHE A 174 5.33 25.92 4.28
C PHE A 174 6.79 26.20 4.58
N THR A 175 7.31 25.57 5.61
CA THR A 175 8.70 25.67 6.06
C THR A 175 9.44 24.32 6.03
N ILE A 176 8.76 23.27 5.54
CA ILE A 176 9.27 21.89 5.46
C ILE A 176 9.29 21.42 4.01
N MET A 177 10.22 20.55 3.65
CA MET A 177 10.33 19.99 2.30
C MET A 177 9.13 19.09 1.96
N ARG A 178 8.63 18.29 2.91
CA ARG A 178 7.50 17.38 2.72
C ARG A 178 6.14 18.04 2.99
N TRP A 179 5.90 19.20 2.36
CA TRP A 179 4.65 19.98 2.49
C TRP A 179 3.44 19.37 1.76
N ARG A 180 3.68 18.39 0.89
CA ARG A 180 2.66 17.60 0.20
C ARG A 180 3.01 16.12 0.19
N GLU A 181 2.03 15.27 -0.02
CA GLU A 181 2.22 13.83 -0.06
C GLU A 181 1.17 13.19 -1.00
N ASN A 182 1.58 12.21 -1.80
CA ASN A 182 0.67 11.47 -2.66
C ASN A 182 -0.44 10.81 -1.82
N SER A 183 -1.66 10.74 -2.32
CA SER A 183 -2.87 10.28 -1.63
C SER A 183 -3.38 11.17 -0.48
N VAL A 184 -2.57 12.08 0.04
CA VAL A 184 -2.95 13.05 1.08
C VAL A 184 -3.24 14.43 0.49
N GLY A 185 -2.48 14.81 -0.55
CA GLY A 185 -2.51 16.14 -1.11
C GLY A 185 -1.55 17.11 -0.41
N ILE A 186 -1.92 18.37 -0.32
CA ILE A 186 -1.20 19.35 0.49
C ILE A 186 -1.42 18.98 1.95
N LYS A 187 -0.32 18.70 2.66
CA LYS A 187 -0.40 18.25 4.06
C LYS A 187 -0.96 19.38 4.93
N PRO A 188 -1.99 19.09 5.73
CA PRO A 188 -2.37 19.99 6.78
C PRO A 188 -1.24 20.10 7.81
N ASP A 189 -1.16 21.21 8.51
CA ASP A 189 -0.19 21.41 9.59
C ASP A 189 -0.59 20.63 10.84
N ARG A 190 -0.73 19.30 10.70
CA ARG A 190 -1.15 18.35 11.73
C ARG A 190 -0.27 17.12 11.65
N ARG A 191 -0.02 16.51 12.81
CA ARG A 191 0.79 15.30 12.94
C ARG A 191 0.00 14.19 13.62
N ALA A 192 0.14 12.98 13.13
CA ALA A 192 -0.45 11.80 13.73
C ALA A 192 0.18 11.54 15.11
N GLN A 193 -0.65 11.52 16.14
CA GLN A 193 -0.26 11.24 17.51
C GLN A 193 -0.92 9.96 18.01
N ILE A 194 -0.28 9.29 18.95
CA ILE A 194 -0.80 8.09 19.59
C ILE A 194 -1.64 8.50 20.80
N TRP A 195 -2.80 7.89 20.89
CA TRP A 195 -3.78 8.08 21.97
C TRP A 195 -4.15 6.74 22.56
N VAL A 196 -4.53 6.75 23.83
CA VAL A 196 -5.07 5.58 24.55
C VAL A 196 -6.41 5.96 25.16
N VAL A 197 -7.40 5.09 25.03
CA VAL A 197 -8.74 5.28 25.61
C VAL A 197 -9.14 4.03 26.41
N PRO A 198 -9.67 4.19 27.64
CA PRO A 198 -10.30 3.09 28.36
C PRO A 198 -11.52 2.55 27.56
N VAL A 199 -11.80 1.29 27.69
CA VAL A 199 -12.99 0.68 27.08
C VAL A 199 -14.10 0.61 28.14
N PRO A 200 -15.17 1.43 28.02
CA PRO A 200 -16.24 1.49 29.01
C PRO A 200 -17.15 0.27 28.89
N ALA A 201 -17.76 -0.13 30.01
CA ALA A 201 -18.84 -1.10 29.96
C ALA A 201 -20.05 -0.56 29.18
N PRO A 202 -20.93 -1.43 28.64
CA PRO A 202 -22.15 -1.00 27.99
C PRO A 202 -22.99 -0.09 28.89
N GLY A 203 -23.36 1.09 28.39
CA GLY A 203 -24.16 2.08 29.13
C GLY A 203 -23.36 3.07 29.98
N GLU A 204 -22.05 2.89 30.11
CA GLU A 204 -21.19 3.88 30.76
C GLU A 204 -20.90 5.07 29.84
N PRO A 205 -20.64 6.27 30.43
CA PRO A 205 -20.23 7.44 29.66
C PRO A 205 -18.96 7.20 28.86
N LEU A 206 -18.84 7.88 27.69
CA LEU A 206 -17.64 7.81 26.90
C LEU A 206 -16.44 8.35 27.67
N PRO A 207 -15.36 7.56 27.82
CA PRO A 207 -14.16 8.01 28.49
C PRO A 207 -13.39 9.01 27.62
N LYS A 208 -12.59 9.85 28.25
CA LYS A 208 -11.71 10.77 27.53
C LYS A 208 -10.42 10.04 27.13
N PRO A 209 -10.02 10.10 25.83
CA PRO A 209 -8.72 9.60 25.40
C PRO A 209 -7.57 10.40 26.01
N VAL A 210 -6.46 9.71 26.27
CA VAL A 210 -5.21 10.29 26.76
C VAL A 210 -4.19 10.27 25.61
N GLN A 211 -3.56 11.43 25.34
CA GLN A 211 -2.48 11.53 24.37
C GLN A 211 -1.17 10.97 24.95
N VAL A 212 -0.48 10.12 24.19
CA VAL A 212 0.76 9.41 24.62
C VAL A 212 2.00 9.96 23.95
N THR A 213 1.86 10.54 22.74
CA THR A 213 2.98 11.12 21.99
C THR A 213 2.71 12.57 21.63
N TRP A 214 3.77 13.37 21.54
CA TRP A 214 3.73 14.81 21.23
C TRP A 214 4.81 15.17 20.21
N GLY A 215 4.81 16.42 19.81
CA GLY A 215 5.78 17.01 18.90
C GLY A 215 5.30 17.03 17.45
N TYR A 216 6.10 17.69 16.63
CA TYR A 216 5.78 17.92 15.22
C TYR A 216 6.22 16.74 14.33
N TYR A 217 5.87 15.52 14.75
CA TYR A 217 6.24 14.25 14.12
C TYR A 217 5.01 13.35 13.94
N ASP A 218 4.99 12.59 12.85
CA ASP A 218 3.99 11.55 12.62
C ASP A 218 4.41 10.26 13.35
N HIS A 219 3.52 9.72 14.18
CA HIS A 219 3.68 8.50 14.94
C HIS A 219 2.73 7.42 14.44
N GLY A 220 3.17 6.18 14.32
CA GLY A 220 2.34 5.07 13.83
C GLY A 220 2.91 3.69 14.15
N ALA A 221 2.32 2.65 13.57
CA ALA A 221 2.71 1.24 13.79
C ALA A 221 2.77 0.85 15.28
N VAL A 222 1.70 1.16 16.02
CA VAL A 222 1.62 0.96 17.47
C VAL A 222 1.49 -0.52 17.81
N THR A 223 2.21 -0.98 18.85
CA THR A 223 2.04 -2.30 19.45
C THR A 223 2.19 -2.22 20.97
N TRP A 224 1.48 -3.08 21.70
CA TRP A 224 1.56 -3.20 23.14
C TRP A 224 2.59 -4.24 23.57
N SER A 225 3.26 -4.01 24.72
CA SER A 225 3.98 -5.08 25.40
C SER A 225 2.97 -6.11 25.98
N PRO A 226 3.38 -7.39 26.15
CA PRO A 226 2.48 -8.42 26.66
C PRO A 226 1.90 -8.14 28.05
N ASP A 227 2.62 -7.38 28.88
CA ASP A 227 2.17 -6.96 30.21
C ASP A 227 1.30 -5.69 30.22
N GLY A 228 1.10 -5.07 29.03
CA GLY A 228 0.29 -3.86 28.85
C GLY A 228 0.92 -2.57 29.39
N ARG A 229 2.20 -2.60 29.79
CA ARG A 229 2.88 -1.45 30.42
C ARG A 229 3.61 -0.55 29.46
N TRP A 230 3.89 -1.02 28.23
CA TRP A 230 4.65 -0.31 27.23
C TRP A 230 3.92 -0.28 25.89
N LEU A 231 4.14 0.80 25.16
CA LEU A 231 3.84 0.87 23.71
C LEU A 231 5.15 0.99 22.95
N ALA A 232 5.27 0.23 21.86
CA ALA A 232 6.27 0.49 20.83
C ALA A 232 5.59 1.12 19.60
N PHE A 233 6.30 2.01 18.92
CA PHE A 233 5.79 2.71 17.74
C PHE A 233 6.93 3.15 16.83
N ALA A 234 6.61 3.47 15.57
CA ALA A 234 7.57 4.00 14.61
C ALA A 234 7.33 5.49 14.35
N ALA A 235 8.41 6.26 14.27
CA ALA A 235 8.39 7.69 13.94
C ALA A 235 9.73 8.15 13.36
N ASN A 236 9.73 9.22 12.55
CA ASN A 236 10.93 10.03 12.33
C ASN A 236 10.84 11.24 13.24
N ARG A 237 11.66 11.28 14.28
CA ARG A 237 11.76 12.39 15.25
C ARG A 237 13.07 13.19 15.09
N THR A 238 13.66 13.15 13.91
CA THR A 238 14.86 13.89 13.56
C THR A 238 14.55 15.11 12.68
N ALA A 239 15.54 15.97 12.46
CA ALA A 239 15.44 17.05 11.47
C ALA A 239 15.60 16.54 10.02
N ASP A 240 15.95 15.27 9.82
CA ASP A 240 16.04 14.66 8.50
C ASP A 240 14.65 14.37 7.95
N GLU A 241 14.20 15.17 7.00
CA GLU A 241 12.90 15.01 6.33
C GLU A 241 12.93 13.92 5.23
N SER A 242 14.08 13.28 5.00
CA SER A 242 14.16 12.15 4.07
C SER A 242 13.41 10.93 4.62
N PHE A 243 13.12 9.98 3.73
CA PHE A 243 12.57 8.69 4.12
C PHE A 243 13.65 7.69 4.61
N ARG A 244 14.90 8.10 4.70
CA ARG A 244 16.04 7.26 5.11
C ARG A 244 16.08 7.00 6.61
N VAL A 245 15.45 7.87 7.40
CA VAL A 245 15.40 7.74 8.86
C VAL A 245 13.97 7.53 9.32
N ARG A 246 13.74 6.42 9.96
CA ARG A 246 12.53 6.12 10.72
C ARG A 246 12.89 5.16 11.83
N ASP A 247 12.66 5.57 13.06
CA ASP A 247 13.04 4.83 14.23
C ASP A 247 11.87 4.14 14.91
N VAL A 248 12.20 3.12 15.70
CA VAL A 248 11.29 2.51 16.65
C VAL A 248 11.56 3.06 18.05
N PHE A 249 10.49 3.47 18.70
CA PHE A 249 10.49 3.99 20.05
C PHE A 249 9.65 3.10 20.95
N VAL A 250 10.00 3.09 22.24
CA VAL A 250 9.16 2.55 23.31
C VAL A 250 8.81 3.63 24.31
N VAL A 251 7.59 3.61 24.81
CA VAL A 251 7.09 4.54 25.82
C VAL A 251 6.36 3.78 26.92
N PRO A 252 6.65 4.07 28.21
CA PRO A 252 5.87 3.50 29.30
C PRO A 252 4.48 4.12 29.31
N LEU A 253 3.48 3.34 29.69
CA LEU A 253 2.17 3.88 29.99
C LEU A 253 2.10 4.17 31.48
N PRO A 254 1.78 5.40 31.87
CA PRO A 254 1.49 5.68 33.26
C PRO A 254 0.21 4.92 33.64
N ASP A 255 0.15 4.55 34.90
CA ASP A 255 -1.12 4.15 35.51
C ASP A 255 -2.16 5.23 35.18
N PRO A 256 -3.27 4.89 34.51
CA PRO A 256 -4.31 5.85 34.13
C PRO A 256 -4.89 6.59 35.35
N ASP A 257 -4.77 6.06 36.53
CA ASP A 257 -5.13 6.70 37.79
C ASP A 257 -4.02 7.60 38.36
N SER A 258 -2.84 7.64 37.74
CA SER A 258 -1.73 8.46 38.20
C SER A 258 -2.03 9.96 38.08
N PRO A 259 -1.46 10.83 38.97
CA PRO A 259 -1.55 12.28 38.80
C PRO A 259 -1.05 12.78 37.47
N ALA A 260 -0.07 12.11 36.83
CA ALA A 260 0.47 12.46 35.50
C ALA A 260 -0.55 12.19 34.38
N ALA A 261 -1.25 11.05 34.42
CA ALA A 261 -2.34 10.77 33.47
C ALA A 261 -3.53 11.73 33.68
N ARG A 262 -3.85 12.08 34.93
CA ARG A 262 -4.90 13.05 35.29
C ARG A 262 -4.49 14.49 34.93
N ALA A 263 -3.24 14.90 35.12
CA ALA A 263 -2.72 16.21 34.73
C ALA A 263 -2.78 16.42 33.22
N SER A 264 -2.65 15.35 32.44
CA SER A 264 -2.84 15.39 31.00
C SER A 264 -4.27 15.75 30.57
N VAL A 265 -5.26 15.67 31.48
CA VAL A 265 -6.72 15.83 31.25
C VAL A 265 -7.34 17.00 32.02
N ALA A 266 -6.53 17.91 32.63
CA ALA A 266 -7.08 19.03 33.40
C ALA A 266 -8.03 19.90 32.54
N PRO A 267 -9.28 20.14 32.97
CA PRO A 267 -10.23 20.96 32.23
C PRO A 267 -9.84 22.43 32.31
N PRO A 268 -10.23 23.27 31.29
CA PRO A 268 -10.09 24.70 31.40
C PRO A 268 -11.07 25.27 32.42
N VAL A 269 -10.68 26.37 33.02
CA VAL A 269 -11.52 27.13 33.93
C VAL A 269 -12.69 27.74 33.10
N PRO A 270 -13.97 27.55 33.46
CA PRO A 270 -15.08 28.16 32.75
C PRO A 270 -15.11 29.69 33.02
N GLY A 271 -15.22 30.49 31.96
CA GLY A 271 -15.64 31.87 32.06
C GLY A 271 -14.61 32.98 31.80
N ALA A 272 -13.52 32.72 31.10
CA ALA A 272 -12.58 33.77 30.68
C ALA A 272 -12.93 34.35 29.33
N GLU A 273 -13.08 35.69 29.24
CA GLU A 273 -13.09 36.49 28.02
C GLU A 273 -11.85 36.19 27.14
N GLU A 274 -11.90 36.45 25.84
CA GLU A 274 -10.78 36.17 24.93
C GLU A 274 -9.48 36.79 25.46
N PRO A 275 -8.40 36.00 25.69
CA PRO A 275 -7.19 36.51 26.32
C PRO A 275 -6.44 37.48 25.40
N GLY A 276 -5.92 38.56 25.95
CA GLY A 276 -5.05 39.52 25.27
C GLY A 276 -3.73 38.85 24.81
N GLU A 277 -2.96 39.57 23.97
CA GLU A 277 -1.75 39.04 23.33
C GLU A 277 -0.68 38.54 24.35
N GLU A 278 -0.54 39.22 25.49
CA GLU A 278 0.36 38.80 26.57
C GLU A 278 -0.14 37.56 27.31
N GLU A 279 -1.46 37.43 27.50
CA GLU A 279 -2.06 36.24 28.09
C GLU A 279 -1.98 35.04 27.14
N ARG A 280 -2.06 35.26 25.80
CA ARG A 280 -1.83 34.21 24.79
C ARG A 280 -0.39 33.72 24.84
N LYS A 281 0.61 34.59 24.98
CA LYS A 281 2.03 34.21 25.15
C LYS A 281 2.26 33.45 26.45
N ALA A 282 1.66 33.91 27.56
CA ALA A 282 1.77 33.23 28.86
C ALA A 282 1.03 31.88 28.87
N LEU A 283 -0.06 31.75 28.11
CA LEU A 283 -0.80 30.50 27.94
C LEU A 283 0.00 29.51 27.05
N ALA A 284 0.58 30.03 25.97
CA ALA A 284 1.47 29.22 25.11
C ALA A 284 2.67 28.69 25.92
N GLY A 285 3.34 29.52 26.72
CA GLY A 285 4.43 29.09 27.58
C GLY A 285 4.02 28.05 28.65
N ARG A 286 2.80 28.19 29.22
CA ARG A 286 2.24 27.18 30.14
C ARG A 286 1.86 25.89 29.45
N LEU A 287 1.40 25.95 28.20
CA LEU A 287 1.08 24.77 27.40
C LEU A 287 2.36 24.05 26.96
N GLU A 288 3.42 24.79 26.59
CA GLU A 288 4.73 24.24 26.30
C GLU A 288 5.34 23.58 27.56
N GLN A 289 5.21 24.20 28.72
CA GLN A 289 5.69 23.64 29.98
C GLN A 289 4.90 22.40 30.38
N ALA A 290 3.56 22.41 30.26
CA ALA A 290 2.73 21.24 30.54
C ALA A 290 2.97 20.12 29.52
N ALA A 291 3.22 20.45 28.26
CA ALA A 291 3.64 19.48 27.25
C ALA A 291 5.02 18.89 27.57
N ALA A 292 5.98 19.72 27.99
CA ALA A 292 7.31 19.28 28.41
C ALA A 292 7.27 18.41 29.68
N GLU A 293 6.41 18.72 30.64
CA GLU A 293 6.19 17.91 31.84
C GLU A 293 5.52 16.57 31.52
N ALA A 294 4.51 16.58 30.63
CA ALA A 294 3.88 15.36 30.13
C ALA A 294 4.84 14.55 29.27
N GLU A 295 5.62 15.17 28.41
CA GLU A 295 6.66 14.51 27.63
C GLU A 295 7.78 13.95 28.52
N ALA A 296 8.08 14.60 29.65
CA ALA A 296 9.00 14.09 30.65
C ALA A 296 8.48 12.84 31.37
N ALA A 297 7.15 12.77 31.59
CA ALA A 297 6.51 11.60 32.19
C ALA A 297 6.40 10.41 31.20
N PHE A 298 6.28 10.70 29.92
CA PHE A 298 6.14 9.73 28.81
C PHE A 298 7.37 9.74 27.91
N ARG A 299 8.57 9.82 28.44
CA ARG A 299 9.78 9.90 27.60
C ARG A 299 9.89 8.71 26.65
N PRO A 300 9.65 8.88 25.33
CA PRO A 300 9.89 7.82 24.37
C PRO A 300 11.40 7.55 24.30
N ARG A 301 11.77 6.29 24.45
CA ARG A 301 13.15 5.86 24.27
C ARG A 301 13.32 5.36 22.85
N ASN A 302 14.29 5.91 22.12
CA ASN A 302 14.69 5.42 20.79
C ASN A 302 15.42 4.07 20.94
N ILE A 303 14.94 3.04 20.26
CA ILE A 303 15.51 1.69 20.29
C ILE A 303 16.49 1.48 19.14
N THR A 304 16.26 2.10 17.97
CA THR A 304 17.01 1.83 16.73
C THR A 304 18.10 2.85 16.42
N GLY A 305 18.17 3.96 17.16
CA GLY A 305 19.34 4.83 17.22
C GLY A 305 19.53 5.80 16.05
N GLY A 306 18.56 6.06 15.20
CA GLY A 306 18.63 7.11 14.16
C GLY A 306 19.44 6.77 12.91
N ILE A 307 19.69 5.49 12.64
CA ILE A 307 20.64 5.04 11.61
C ILE A 307 20.00 4.39 10.38
N GLY A 308 18.69 4.20 10.39
CA GLY A 308 18.03 3.43 9.31
C GLY A 308 16.54 3.69 9.16
N ALA A 309 15.93 2.95 8.27
CA ALA A 309 14.49 2.95 8.01
C ALA A 309 13.85 1.71 8.63
N PHE A 310 13.28 1.86 9.83
CA PHE A 310 12.61 0.81 10.56
C PHE A 310 11.10 1.05 10.59
N SER A 311 10.29 0.03 10.42
CA SER A 311 8.86 0.24 10.18
C SER A 311 7.94 -0.44 11.19
N LEU A 312 8.26 -1.63 11.60
CA LEU A 312 7.39 -2.49 12.39
C LEU A 312 8.14 -3.03 13.60
N ALA A 313 7.48 -3.02 14.76
CA ALA A 313 8.02 -3.63 15.96
C ALA A 313 7.01 -4.57 16.58
N ARG A 314 7.45 -5.70 17.10
CA ARG A 314 6.62 -6.67 17.85
C ARG A 314 7.37 -7.17 19.06
N PHE A 315 6.76 -7.03 20.24
CA PHE A 315 7.30 -7.60 21.46
C PHE A 315 7.27 -9.13 21.42
N SER A 316 8.32 -9.75 21.90
CA SER A 316 8.34 -11.18 22.20
C SER A 316 7.29 -11.53 23.27
N PRO A 317 6.83 -12.79 23.35
CA PRO A 317 5.84 -13.20 24.34
C PRO A 317 6.26 -12.94 25.79
N ASP A 318 7.57 -12.97 26.09
CA ASP A 318 8.12 -12.66 27.41
C ASP A 318 8.34 -11.15 27.66
N GLY A 319 8.08 -10.31 26.65
CA GLY A 319 8.21 -8.84 26.71
C GLY A 319 9.64 -8.31 26.73
N LYS A 320 10.67 -9.15 26.58
CA LYS A 320 12.07 -8.74 26.72
C LYS A 320 12.75 -8.34 25.42
N THR A 321 12.22 -8.76 24.29
CA THR A 321 12.79 -8.53 22.96
C THR A 321 11.78 -7.86 22.05
N LEU A 322 12.25 -6.93 21.20
CA LEU A 322 11.49 -6.37 20.08
C LEU A 322 12.03 -6.95 18.78
N ALA A 323 11.20 -7.65 18.02
CA ALA A 323 11.48 -7.93 16.63
C ALA A 323 11.11 -6.68 15.80
N VAL A 324 12.08 -6.15 15.09
CA VAL A 324 11.96 -4.91 14.30
C VAL A 324 12.33 -5.20 12.86
N LEU A 325 11.45 -4.80 11.93
CA LEU A 325 11.75 -4.83 10.49
C LEU A 325 12.33 -3.53 10.02
N GLY A 326 13.37 -3.60 9.20
CA GLY A 326 13.98 -2.43 8.58
C GLY A 326 15.38 -2.71 8.04
N HIS A 327 16.11 -1.64 7.77
CA HIS A 327 17.48 -1.69 7.25
C HIS A 327 18.26 -0.44 7.67
N GLN A 328 19.57 -0.51 7.57
CA GLN A 328 20.50 0.59 7.91
C GLN A 328 20.97 1.37 6.68
N ASN A 329 20.19 1.37 5.60
CA ASN A 329 20.45 2.12 4.36
C ASN A 329 21.73 1.72 3.62
N GLU A 330 22.19 0.48 3.73
CA GLU A 330 23.43 -0.01 3.09
C GLU A 330 23.42 0.23 1.57
N TYR A 331 22.27 0.07 0.95
CA TYR A 331 21.99 0.33 -0.47
C TYR A 331 20.89 1.41 -0.65
N GLN A 332 20.75 2.33 0.33
CA GLN A 332 19.66 3.31 0.37
C GLN A 332 18.28 2.61 0.32
N ASN A 333 17.34 3.11 -0.48
CA ASN A 333 16.01 2.50 -0.65
C ASN A 333 16.00 1.21 -1.51
N ALA A 334 17.16 0.75 -1.99
CA ALA A 334 17.35 -0.58 -2.60
C ALA A 334 17.77 -1.63 -1.58
N THR A 335 17.88 -1.29 -0.29
CA THR A 335 18.28 -2.22 0.76
C THR A 335 17.12 -3.16 1.11
N GLN A 336 17.37 -4.46 1.05
CA GLN A 336 16.40 -5.46 1.53
C GLN A 336 16.19 -5.34 3.04
N PRO A 337 14.92 -5.37 3.53
CA PRO A 337 14.64 -5.38 4.96
C PRO A 337 15.19 -6.62 5.66
N LYS A 338 15.64 -6.42 6.90
CA LYS A 338 16.12 -7.48 7.81
C LYS A 338 15.29 -7.49 9.08
N ILE A 339 15.39 -8.58 9.84
CA ILE A 339 14.80 -8.69 11.17
C ILE A 339 15.88 -8.41 12.21
N TYR A 340 15.65 -7.39 13.02
CA TYR A 340 16.50 -7.00 14.13
C TYR A 340 15.82 -7.38 15.44
N LEU A 341 16.53 -8.07 16.30
CA LEU A 341 16.06 -8.44 17.64
C LEU A 341 16.74 -7.53 18.67
N TYR A 342 16.04 -6.47 19.07
CA TYR A 342 16.51 -5.50 20.06
C TYR A 342 16.10 -5.91 21.48
N PRO A 343 16.99 -5.89 22.48
CA PRO A 343 16.57 -5.95 23.87
C PRO A 343 15.68 -4.74 24.22
N VAL A 344 14.54 -4.97 24.86
CA VAL A 344 13.62 -3.89 25.25
C VAL A 344 14.28 -2.90 26.17
N ASP A 345 15.18 -3.35 27.06
CA ASP A 345 15.91 -2.49 27.99
C ASP A 345 17.06 -1.69 27.35
N GLY A 346 17.32 -1.90 26.07
CA GLY A 346 18.40 -1.26 25.31
C GLY A 346 19.58 -2.19 25.08
N GLY A 347 20.45 -1.81 24.15
CA GLY A 347 21.61 -2.59 23.71
C GLY A 347 21.61 -2.85 22.21
N ASP A 348 22.69 -3.46 21.73
CA ASP A 348 22.85 -3.78 20.31
C ASP A 348 21.87 -4.90 19.89
N PRO A 349 21.31 -4.80 18.68
CA PRO A 349 20.42 -5.83 18.18
C PRO A 349 21.18 -7.06 17.72
N ARG A 350 20.57 -8.22 17.85
CA ARG A 350 20.93 -9.38 17.06
C ARG A 350 20.16 -9.35 15.73
N ILE A 351 20.87 -9.46 14.62
CA ILE A 351 20.26 -9.48 13.28
C ILE A 351 20.06 -10.94 12.89
N LEU A 352 18.84 -11.30 12.48
CA LEU A 352 18.57 -12.60 11.88
C LEU A 352 18.97 -12.54 10.41
N ASP A 353 19.72 -13.54 9.95
CA ASP A 353 20.05 -13.69 8.53
C ASP A 353 18.76 -13.91 7.74
N HIS A 354 18.57 -13.12 6.70
CA HIS A 354 17.41 -13.24 5.81
C HIS A 354 17.64 -14.20 4.62
N TRP A 355 18.82 -14.78 4.50
CA TRP A 355 19.17 -15.74 3.44
C TRP A 355 18.88 -15.21 2.03
N ASP A 356 19.12 -13.91 1.83
CA ASP A 356 18.83 -13.18 0.60
C ASP A 356 17.35 -13.21 0.15
N LEU A 357 16.44 -13.42 1.12
CA LEU A 357 14.99 -13.37 0.93
C LEU A 357 14.48 -11.94 1.11
N GLU A 358 13.54 -11.53 0.26
CA GLU A 358 12.87 -10.24 0.39
C GLU A 358 11.78 -10.32 1.47
N ILE A 359 12.06 -9.79 2.67
CA ILE A 359 11.07 -9.75 3.74
C ILE A 359 10.04 -8.66 3.45
N GLY A 360 8.80 -9.07 3.30
CA GLY A 360 7.67 -8.20 2.97
C GLY A 360 6.88 -8.72 1.78
N ASP A 361 5.74 -8.05 1.53
CA ASP A 361 4.91 -8.26 0.35
C ASP A 361 5.23 -7.15 -0.67
N SER A 362 5.93 -7.51 -1.73
CA SER A 362 6.37 -6.60 -2.80
C SER A 362 5.73 -6.92 -4.16
N VAL A 363 4.87 -7.95 -4.25
CA VAL A 363 4.17 -8.30 -5.49
C VAL A 363 3.16 -7.21 -5.84
N GLY A 364 3.24 -6.67 -7.05
CA GLY A 364 2.30 -5.67 -7.56
C GLY A 364 0.97 -6.27 -7.97
N ALA A 365 -0.11 -5.49 -7.89
CA ALA A 365 -1.44 -5.78 -8.46
C ALA A 365 -2.20 -4.46 -8.69
N ASP A 366 -3.13 -4.44 -9.65
CA ASP A 366 -3.99 -3.27 -9.90
C ASP A 366 -5.40 -3.42 -9.33
N VAL A 367 -5.82 -4.62 -9.01
CA VAL A 367 -6.98 -4.92 -8.16
C VAL A 367 -6.47 -5.60 -6.91
N ARG A 368 -6.18 -4.81 -5.89
CA ARG A 368 -5.67 -5.35 -4.62
C ARG A 368 -6.78 -5.55 -3.63
N PRO A 369 -6.82 -6.70 -2.93
CA PRO A 369 -7.44 -6.74 -1.63
C PRO A 369 -6.66 -5.75 -0.75
N GLY A 370 -7.35 -4.77 -0.15
CA GLY A 370 -6.72 -3.77 0.69
C GLY A 370 -6.11 -4.43 1.94
N GLY A 371 -4.85 -4.21 2.17
CA GLY A 371 -4.08 -4.80 3.27
C GLY A 371 -2.64 -5.04 2.82
N ARG A 372 -1.69 -4.77 3.68
CA ARG A 372 -0.29 -5.14 3.47
C ARG A 372 -0.09 -6.47 4.15
N GLY A 373 0.70 -7.33 3.54
CA GLY A 373 1.18 -8.63 3.97
C GLY A 373 0.83 -9.18 5.36
N VAL A 374 1.07 -10.43 5.63
CA VAL A 374 0.98 -11.00 6.98
C VAL A 374 1.86 -10.18 7.91
N GLU A 375 1.33 -9.75 9.05
CA GLU A 375 2.12 -9.03 10.04
C GLU A 375 3.20 -9.95 10.64
N VAL A 376 4.38 -9.39 10.93
CA VAL A 376 5.41 -10.13 11.69
C VAL A 376 4.81 -10.58 13.02
N THR A 377 4.83 -11.86 13.27
CA THR A 377 4.18 -12.45 14.44
C THR A 377 5.13 -13.45 15.13
N TRP A 378 5.27 -13.32 16.43
CA TRP A 378 5.97 -14.30 17.24
C TRP A 378 5.13 -15.57 17.43
N SER A 379 5.78 -16.73 17.41
CA SER A 379 5.15 -17.94 17.93
C SER A 379 4.92 -17.79 19.46
N PRO A 380 3.90 -18.43 20.04
CA PRO A 380 3.60 -18.30 21.47
C PRO A 380 4.74 -18.72 22.41
N ASP A 381 5.59 -19.65 21.97
CA ASP A 381 6.78 -20.11 22.69
C ASP A 381 8.02 -19.19 22.50
N GLY A 382 7.90 -18.15 21.64
CA GLY A 382 8.98 -17.21 21.34
C GLY A 382 10.15 -17.78 20.54
N GLN A 383 10.01 -18.99 19.95
CA GLN A 383 11.09 -19.63 19.21
C GLN A 383 11.10 -19.27 17.72
N TRP A 384 9.99 -18.78 17.20
CA TRP A 384 9.81 -18.48 15.76
C TRP A 384 9.23 -17.09 15.55
N LEU A 385 9.59 -16.52 14.41
CA LEU A 385 8.94 -15.34 13.83
C LEU A 385 8.32 -15.72 12.48
N TYR A 386 7.02 -15.55 12.37
CA TYR A 386 6.31 -15.71 11.10
C TYR A 386 6.31 -14.39 10.34
N VAL A 387 6.82 -14.40 9.13
CA VAL A 387 6.97 -13.18 8.31
C VAL A 387 6.57 -13.43 6.86
N PRO A 388 5.99 -12.42 6.18
CA PRO A 388 5.79 -12.47 4.74
C PRO A 388 7.14 -12.35 4.03
N VAL A 389 7.29 -13.12 2.96
CA VAL A 389 8.49 -13.10 2.12
C VAL A 389 8.07 -13.10 0.66
N THR A 390 8.56 -12.15 -0.11
CA THR A 390 8.46 -12.15 -1.56
C THR A 390 9.65 -12.90 -2.16
N HIS A 391 9.37 -13.92 -2.94
CA HIS A 391 10.40 -14.68 -3.64
C HIS A 391 9.90 -15.13 -5.01
N ARG A 392 10.60 -14.73 -6.07
CA ARG A 392 10.33 -15.10 -7.47
C ARG A 392 8.84 -14.91 -7.85
N GLY A 393 8.29 -13.72 -7.57
CA GLY A 393 6.92 -13.36 -7.94
C GLY A 393 5.82 -14.01 -7.09
N ALA A 394 6.13 -14.72 -6.02
CA ALA A 394 5.17 -15.19 -5.04
C ALA A 394 5.38 -14.52 -3.70
N CYS A 395 4.30 -14.19 -2.99
CA CYS A 395 4.37 -13.80 -1.59
C CYS A 395 3.91 -14.98 -0.72
N SER A 396 4.75 -15.38 0.22
CA SER A 396 4.62 -16.57 1.06
C SER A 396 4.85 -16.22 2.53
N VAL A 397 4.48 -17.09 3.46
CA VAL A 397 4.79 -16.95 4.88
C VAL A 397 5.93 -17.89 5.25
N TYR A 398 6.99 -17.34 5.82
CA TYR A 398 8.13 -18.11 6.34
C TYR A 398 8.19 -18.04 7.86
N ALA A 399 8.66 -19.13 8.45
CA ALA A 399 9.01 -19.23 9.87
C ALA A 399 10.52 -19.04 10.01
N PHE A 400 10.93 -17.95 10.65
CA PHE A 400 12.33 -17.65 10.96
C PHE A 400 12.61 -18.12 12.38
N PRO A 401 13.54 -19.08 12.59
CA PRO A 401 13.90 -19.50 13.93
C PRO A 401 14.68 -18.40 14.64
N VAL A 402 14.29 -18.10 15.88
CA VAL A 402 14.98 -17.10 16.71
C VAL A 402 16.42 -17.52 17.01
N SER A 403 16.77 -18.79 16.91
CA SER A 403 18.16 -19.28 16.99
C SER A 403 19.08 -18.68 15.93
N GLY A 404 18.54 -18.30 14.76
CA GLY A 404 19.29 -17.78 13.60
C GLY A 404 19.58 -18.84 12.54
N ASP A 405 19.00 -20.03 12.67
CA ASP A 405 19.07 -21.07 11.64
C ASP A 405 18.25 -20.67 10.41
N ARG A 406 18.37 -21.47 9.35
CA ARG A 406 17.70 -21.19 8.07
C ARG A 406 16.17 -21.14 8.22
N PRO A 407 15.51 -20.10 7.66
CA PRO A 407 14.06 -20.00 7.70
C PRO A 407 13.38 -21.11 6.91
N GLN A 408 12.20 -21.49 7.36
CA GLN A 408 11.39 -22.55 6.75
C GLN A 408 10.15 -21.94 6.07
N LEU A 409 9.80 -22.47 4.89
CA LEU A 409 8.54 -22.12 4.24
C LEU A 409 7.39 -22.71 5.06
N LEU A 410 6.54 -21.87 5.63
CA LEU A 410 5.35 -22.30 6.36
C LEU A 410 4.15 -22.44 5.42
N LEU A 411 3.93 -21.44 4.57
CA LEU A 411 2.79 -21.36 3.67
C LEU A 411 3.19 -20.65 2.39
N GLY A 412 2.95 -21.27 1.23
CA GLY A 412 3.37 -20.71 -0.05
C GLY A 412 2.52 -21.16 -1.22
N GLY A 413 3.11 -21.18 -2.40
CA GLY A 413 2.48 -21.53 -3.67
C GLY A 413 2.67 -20.45 -4.73
N ARG A 414 2.20 -20.70 -5.95
CA ARG A 414 2.17 -19.71 -7.05
C ARG A 414 1.01 -18.72 -6.84
N ARG A 415 1.14 -17.88 -5.83
CA ARG A 415 0.09 -16.95 -5.40
C ARG A 415 0.66 -15.79 -4.58
N GLU A 416 -0.15 -14.77 -4.40
CA GLU A 416 0.09 -13.68 -3.46
C GLU A 416 -0.67 -13.99 -2.17
N ILE A 417 0.05 -14.12 -1.05
CA ILE A 417 -0.53 -14.17 0.29
C ILE A 417 -0.41 -12.79 0.91
N SER A 418 -1.54 -12.16 1.20
CA SER A 418 -1.60 -10.82 1.74
C SER A 418 -2.52 -10.75 2.96
N GLY A 419 -2.17 -9.89 3.92
CA GLY A 419 -2.93 -9.72 5.15
C GLY A 419 -3.14 -11.03 5.91
N GLY A 420 -2.88 -11.07 7.20
CA GLY A 420 -3.15 -12.29 7.95
C GLY A 420 -2.90 -12.11 9.43
N THR A 421 -3.67 -12.86 10.23
CA THR A 421 -3.54 -12.88 11.69
C THR A 421 -3.63 -14.29 12.22
N PHE A 422 -2.87 -14.56 13.28
CA PHE A 422 -2.95 -15.80 14.04
C PHE A 422 -3.98 -15.69 15.16
N ASP A 423 -4.60 -16.81 15.49
CA ASP A 423 -5.37 -16.95 16.71
C ASP A 423 -4.45 -16.86 17.95
N ARG A 424 -5.01 -16.79 19.14
CA ARG A 424 -4.23 -16.70 20.39
C ARG A 424 -3.28 -17.88 20.60
N SER A 425 -3.64 -19.05 20.15
CA SER A 425 -2.81 -20.25 20.29
C SER A 425 -1.64 -20.29 19.32
N GLY A 426 -1.63 -19.44 18.27
CA GLY A 426 -0.66 -19.46 17.18
C GLY A 426 -0.81 -20.67 16.25
N GLN A 427 -1.91 -21.44 16.37
CA GLN A 427 -2.13 -22.65 15.58
C GLN A 427 -2.88 -22.40 14.28
N ARG A 428 -3.68 -21.34 14.23
CA ARG A 428 -4.47 -21.01 13.03
C ARG A 428 -4.10 -19.63 12.51
N LEU A 429 -3.80 -19.56 11.22
CA LEU A 429 -3.56 -18.32 10.47
C LEU A 429 -4.73 -18.08 9.53
N ALA A 430 -5.48 -16.99 9.71
CA ALA A 430 -6.40 -16.49 8.69
C ALA A 430 -5.66 -15.50 7.78
N PHE A 431 -5.85 -15.58 6.47
CA PHE A 431 -5.14 -14.77 5.48
C PHE A 431 -5.96 -14.58 4.21
N VAL A 432 -5.53 -13.64 3.38
CA VAL A 432 -6.02 -13.48 2.00
C VAL A 432 -5.02 -14.13 1.06
N ALA A 433 -5.52 -14.88 0.09
CA ALA A 433 -4.70 -15.33 -1.03
C ALA A 433 -5.40 -15.06 -2.36
N GLY A 434 -4.63 -14.61 -3.34
CA GLY A 434 -5.01 -14.39 -4.73
C GLY A 434 -4.00 -14.99 -5.70
N SER A 435 -4.34 -15.01 -6.98
CA SER A 435 -3.47 -15.51 -8.05
C SER A 435 -3.69 -14.72 -9.33
N MET A 436 -3.04 -15.06 -10.43
CA MET A 436 -3.30 -14.44 -11.74
C MET A 436 -4.75 -14.61 -12.22
N TYR A 437 -5.47 -15.58 -11.67
CA TYR A 437 -6.86 -15.91 -12.03
C TYR A 437 -7.85 -15.71 -10.89
N GLU A 438 -7.45 -15.00 -9.84
CA GLU A 438 -8.25 -14.81 -8.64
C GLU A 438 -7.85 -13.52 -7.93
N VAL A 439 -8.80 -12.59 -7.76
CA VAL A 439 -8.54 -11.32 -7.07
C VAL A 439 -8.11 -11.55 -5.63
N GLY A 440 -8.72 -12.51 -4.95
CA GLY A 440 -8.39 -12.91 -3.59
C GLY A 440 -9.61 -13.32 -2.80
N ASP A 441 -9.40 -14.28 -1.90
CA ASP A 441 -10.39 -14.80 -0.95
C ASP A 441 -9.79 -15.03 0.43
N ILE A 442 -10.66 -15.24 1.43
CA ILE A 442 -10.24 -15.54 2.81
C ILE A 442 -9.96 -17.03 2.94
N TYR A 443 -8.84 -17.34 3.55
CA TYR A 443 -8.37 -18.69 3.86
C TYR A 443 -8.04 -18.82 5.34
N VAL A 444 -8.03 -20.05 5.83
CA VAL A 444 -7.45 -20.42 7.13
C VAL A 444 -6.46 -21.57 6.93
N TYR A 445 -5.33 -21.49 7.60
CA TYR A 445 -4.28 -22.51 7.62
C TYR A 445 -4.04 -22.98 9.06
N ASP A 446 -4.03 -24.28 9.25
CA ASP A 446 -3.70 -24.93 10.51
C ASP A 446 -2.22 -25.30 10.51
N VAL A 447 -1.45 -24.67 11.40
CA VAL A 447 0.02 -24.80 11.47
C VAL A 447 0.46 -26.20 11.85
N LEU A 448 -0.32 -26.90 12.71
CA LEU A 448 0.02 -28.22 13.21
C LEU A 448 -0.21 -29.32 12.18
N THR A 449 -1.32 -29.22 11.45
CA THR A 449 -1.73 -30.23 10.48
C THR A 449 -1.27 -29.93 9.07
N GLY A 450 -0.87 -28.69 8.78
CA GLY A 450 -0.57 -28.19 7.44
C GLY A 450 -1.81 -28.08 6.53
N GLN A 451 -3.01 -28.17 7.11
CA GLN A 451 -4.23 -28.11 6.32
C GLN A 451 -4.65 -26.68 6.05
N GLU A 452 -4.98 -26.40 4.80
CA GLU A 452 -5.53 -25.15 4.35
C GLU A 452 -6.99 -25.29 3.94
N ARG A 453 -7.80 -24.27 4.24
CA ARG A 453 -9.19 -24.19 3.82
C ARG A 453 -9.53 -22.82 3.29
N ARG A 454 -10.11 -22.75 2.11
CA ARG A 454 -10.75 -21.55 1.56
C ARG A 454 -12.10 -21.34 2.23
N LEU A 455 -12.35 -20.12 2.74
CA LEU A 455 -13.55 -19.76 3.49
C LEU A 455 -14.53 -18.93 2.68
N THR A 456 -14.07 -18.23 1.63
CA THR A 456 -14.93 -17.39 0.79
C THR A 456 -14.72 -17.66 -0.70
N HIS A 457 -15.71 -17.27 -1.52
CA HIS A 457 -15.74 -17.42 -2.97
C HIS A 457 -16.37 -16.17 -3.60
N VAL A 458 -15.86 -14.97 -3.24
CA VAL A 458 -16.58 -13.70 -3.47
C VAL A 458 -16.76 -13.31 -4.93
N ASN A 459 -15.90 -13.80 -5.84
CA ASN A 459 -15.97 -13.54 -7.27
C ASN A 459 -16.24 -14.79 -8.12
N ALA A 460 -16.52 -15.94 -7.53
CA ALA A 460 -16.59 -17.22 -8.26
C ALA A 460 -17.61 -17.20 -9.41
N GLY A 461 -18.79 -16.61 -9.20
CA GLY A 461 -19.83 -16.50 -10.24
C GLY A 461 -19.34 -15.69 -11.44
N LEU A 462 -18.81 -14.48 -11.21
CA LEU A 462 -18.27 -13.63 -12.28
C LEU A 462 -17.10 -14.32 -13.02
N PHE A 463 -16.20 -14.97 -12.29
CA PHE A 463 -15.00 -15.59 -12.88
C PHE A 463 -15.34 -16.84 -13.69
N ALA A 464 -16.43 -17.54 -13.36
CA ALA A 464 -16.91 -18.68 -14.15
C ALA A 464 -17.45 -18.27 -15.53
N GLU A 465 -17.97 -17.05 -15.68
CA GLU A 465 -18.49 -16.50 -16.94
C GLU A 465 -17.37 -16.07 -17.90
N ILE A 466 -16.14 -15.86 -17.41
CA ILE A 466 -15.06 -15.25 -18.18
C ILE A 466 -14.11 -16.32 -18.74
N GLU A 467 -13.72 -16.14 -19.99
CA GLU A 467 -12.64 -16.90 -20.62
C GLU A 467 -11.31 -16.24 -20.26
N TRP A 468 -10.46 -16.98 -19.55
CA TRP A 468 -9.15 -16.50 -19.11
C TRP A 468 -8.04 -16.91 -20.06
N PRO A 469 -7.02 -16.06 -20.25
CA PRO A 469 -5.86 -16.37 -21.08
C PRO A 469 -4.99 -17.46 -20.42
N GLU A 470 -4.27 -18.22 -21.25
CA GLU A 470 -3.18 -19.07 -20.79
C GLU A 470 -1.93 -18.21 -20.49
N VAL A 471 -1.27 -18.50 -19.38
CA VAL A 471 -0.04 -17.80 -18.96
C VAL A 471 1.11 -18.81 -18.84
N GLU A 472 2.18 -18.53 -19.57
CA GLU A 472 3.43 -19.30 -19.51
C GLU A 472 4.46 -18.55 -18.67
N GLU A 473 5.05 -19.22 -17.68
CA GLU A 473 6.12 -18.67 -16.83
C GLU A 473 7.47 -18.83 -17.55
N LEU A 474 8.21 -17.72 -17.66
CA LEU A 474 9.45 -17.64 -18.42
C LEU A 474 10.68 -17.59 -17.52
N HIS A 475 11.66 -18.40 -17.85
CA HIS A 475 13.01 -18.36 -17.28
C HIS A 475 14.02 -18.33 -18.42
N PHE A 476 14.79 -17.27 -18.54
CA PHE A 476 15.75 -17.10 -19.63
C PHE A 476 16.95 -16.27 -19.18
N LYS A 477 17.98 -16.20 -20.01
CA LYS A 477 19.20 -15.42 -19.74
C LYS A 477 19.12 -14.07 -20.46
N ALA A 478 19.49 -13.01 -19.74
CA ALA A 478 19.88 -11.75 -20.37
C ALA A 478 21.15 -11.97 -21.21
N ARG A 479 21.39 -11.08 -22.18
CA ARG A 479 22.60 -11.12 -23.05
C ARG A 479 23.92 -11.13 -22.30
N ASP A 480 23.95 -10.61 -21.08
CA ASP A 480 25.10 -10.57 -20.18
C ASP A 480 25.14 -11.73 -19.16
N GLY A 481 24.22 -12.71 -19.31
CA GLY A 481 24.20 -13.97 -18.57
C GLY A 481 23.40 -13.99 -17.28
N TRP A 482 22.78 -12.87 -16.85
CA TRP A 482 21.89 -12.85 -15.68
C TRP A 482 20.61 -13.64 -15.93
N ASP A 483 20.11 -14.29 -14.88
CA ASP A 483 18.82 -14.99 -14.93
C ASP A 483 17.70 -13.97 -14.86
N LEU A 484 16.79 -14.03 -15.82
CA LEU A 484 15.56 -13.23 -15.87
C LEU A 484 14.34 -14.11 -15.72
N HIS A 485 13.30 -13.55 -15.10
CA HIS A 485 12.05 -14.22 -14.81
C HIS A 485 10.87 -13.33 -15.21
N GLY A 486 9.85 -13.94 -15.77
CA GLY A 486 8.65 -13.25 -16.21
C GLY A 486 7.56 -14.20 -16.67
N TRP A 487 6.59 -13.65 -17.38
CA TRP A 487 5.43 -14.38 -17.86
C TRP A 487 5.01 -13.88 -19.24
N LEU A 488 4.52 -14.80 -20.06
CA LEU A 488 3.92 -14.54 -21.35
C LEU A 488 2.47 -15.03 -21.36
N MET A 489 1.54 -14.09 -21.41
CA MET A 489 0.11 -14.34 -21.45
C MET A 489 -0.34 -14.40 -22.92
N LYS A 490 -0.98 -15.50 -23.34
CA LYS A 490 -1.55 -15.65 -24.67
C LYS A 490 -2.84 -14.83 -24.79
N PRO A 491 -3.19 -14.34 -25.99
CA PRO A 491 -4.50 -13.72 -26.21
C PRO A 491 -5.64 -14.72 -25.97
N VAL A 492 -6.77 -14.26 -25.44
CA VAL A 492 -7.98 -15.08 -25.30
C VAL A 492 -8.46 -15.50 -26.68
N GLY A 493 -8.77 -16.78 -26.85
CA GLY A 493 -9.12 -17.37 -28.14
C GLY A 493 -7.90 -17.62 -29.04
N PHE A 494 -6.71 -17.79 -28.45
CA PHE A 494 -5.48 -18.11 -29.17
C PHE A 494 -5.65 -19.30 -30.13
N ARG A 495 -5.13 -19.16 -31.34
CA ARG A 495 -5.12 -20.23 -32.37
C ARG A 495 -3.68 -20.46 -32.84
N GLU A 496 -3.27 -21.69 -32.79
CA GLU A 496 -1.94 -22.10 -33.24
C GLU A 496 -1.73 -21.75 -34.73
N GLY A 497 -0.51 -21.32 -35.09
CA GLY A 497 -0.17 -20.92 -36.45
C GLY A 497 -0.57 -19.49 -36.84
N GLN A 498 -1.27 -18.75 -35.98
CA GLN A 498 -1.55 -17.33 -36.18
C GLN A 498 -0.50 -16.45 -35.48
N LYS A 499 -0.29 -15.25 -36.02
CA LYS A 499 0.55 -14.21 -35.44
C LYS A 499 -0.31 -13.20 -34.70
N TYR A 500 0.09 -12.80 -33.48
CA TYR A 500 -0.64 -11.87 -32.62
C TYR A 500 0.24 -10.69 -32.22
N PRO A 501 -0.34 -9.50 -32.02
CA PRO A 501 0.36 -8.37 -31.44
C PRO A 501 0.77 -8.67 -29.99
N LEU A 502 1.87 -8.08 -29.54
CA LEU A 502 2.39 -8.23 -28.19
C LEU A 502 2.46 -6.88 -27.48
N VAL A 503 2.01 -6.81 -26.24
CA VAL A 503 2.22 -5.67 -25.35
C VAL A 503 3.27 -6.06 -24.31
N LEU A 504 4.37 -5.30 -24.26
CA LEU A 504 5.32 -5.34 -23.15
C LEU A 504 4.77 -4.44 -22.03
N GLU A 505 4.45 -5.04 -20.89
CA GLU A 505 4.00 -4.35 -19.68
C GLU A 505 5.17 -4.23 -18.69
N ILE A 506 5.42 -3.01 -18.16
CA ILE A 506 6.56 -2.71 -17.29
C ILE A 506 6.06 -2.21 -15.94
N HIS A 507 6.44 -2.89 -14.84
CA HIS A 507 6.03 -2.49 -13.49
C HIS A 507 6.65 -1.17 -13.02
N GLY A 508 6.05 -0.55 -12.05
CA GLY A 508 6.60 0.60 -11.32
C GLY A 508 7.67 0.19 -10.31
N GLY A 509 8.14 1.14 -9.53
CA GLY A 509 9.13 0.92 -8.49
C GLY A 509 10.40 1.73 -8.73
N PRO A 510 11.54 1.11 -9.12
CA PRO A 510 11.78 -0.24 -9.64
C PRO A 510 11.73 -1.37 -8.60
N HIS A 511 11.91 -1.06 -7.31
CA HIS A 511 11.97 -2.03 -6.22
C HIS A 511 10.57 -2.53 -5.83
N THR A 512 9.98 -3.31 -6.70
CA THR A 512 8.76 -4.11 -6.58
C THR A 512 8.90 -5.26 -7.58
N CYS A 513 7.90 -6.12 -7.73
CA CYS A 513 7.93 -7.15 -8.76
C CYS A 513 6.53 -7.45 -9.31
N PHE A 514 6.46 -7.93 -10.54
CA PHE A 514 5.34 -8.71 -11.03
C PHE A 514 5.38 -10.10 -10.43
N GLY A 515 4.22 -10.75 -10.36
CA GLY A 515 4.13 -12.09 -9.81
C GLY A 515 2.77 -12.73 -10.01
N HIS A 516 2.50 -13.71 -9.16
CA HIS A 516 1.27 -14.49 -9.18
C HIS A 516 0.10 -13.72 -8.53
N ALA A 517 -0.18 -12.50 -9.02
CA ALA A 517 -1.27 -11.63 -8.58
C ALA A 517 -2.18 -11.26 -9.75
N PHE A 518 -3.40 -10.86 -9.45
CA PHE A 518 -4.38 -10.48 -10.46
C PHE A 518 -4.12 -9.06 -10.98
N TYR A 519 -3.93 -8.93 -12.28
CA TYR A 519 -3.84 -7.66 -12.99
C TYR A 519 -4.96 -7.54 -14.02
N GLN A 520 -5.95 -6.71 -13.72
CA GLN A 520 -7.09 -6.50 -14.63
C GLN A 520 -6.65 -5.92 -15.98
N GLU A 521 -5.69 -5.01 -15.98
CA GLU A 521 -5.16 -4.41 -17.23
C GLU A 521 -4.59 -5.46 -18.16
N MET A 522 -3.74 -6.36 -17.66
CA MET A 522 -3.16 -7.44 -18.45
C MET A 522 -4.23 -8.42 -18.97
N GLN A 523 -5.18 -8.77 -18.10
CA GLN A 523 -6.30 -9.63 -18.46
C GLN A 523 -7.18 -8.99 -19.55
N LEU A 524 -7.44 -7.69 -19.47
CA LEU A 524 -8.19 -6.94 -20.49
C LEU A 524 -7.46 -6.86 -21.82
N LEU A 525 -6.13 -6.67 -21.81
CA LEU A 525 -5.32 -6.69 -23.02
C LEU A 525 -5.37 -8.08 -23.69
N ALA A 526 -5.24 -9.15 -22.92
CA ALA A 526 -5.35 -10.50 -23.42
C ALA A 526 -6.77 -10.80 -23.95
N ALA A 527 -7.81 -10.35 -23.26
CA ALA A 527 -9.20 -10.45 -23.70
C ALA A 527 -9.46 -9.68 -25.00
N ALA A 528 -8.73 -8.59 -25.23
CA ALA A 528 -8.80 -7.80 -26.47
C ALA A 528 -7.96 -8.37 -27.64
N GLY A 529 -7.30 -9.52 -27.44
CA GLY A 529 -6.57 -10.24 -28.49
C GLY A 529 -5.08 -9.92 -28.58
N TYR A 530 -4.48 -9.36 -27.51
CA TYR A 530 -3.04 -9.14 -27.41
C TYR A 530 -2.36 -10.27 -26.63
N GLY A 531 -1.14 -10.65 -27.04
CA GLY A 531 -0.21 -11.27 -26.13
C GLY A 531 0.28 -10.22 -25.11
N VAL A 532 0.53 -10.60 -23.87
CA VAL A 532 1.07 -9.70 -22.84
C VAL A 532 2.32 -10.30 -22.25
N LEU A 533 3.44 -9.60 -22.42
CA LEU A 533 4.74 -9.95 -21.84
C LEU A 533 5.02 -9.06 -20.64
N PHE A 534 5.30 -9.64 -19.48
CA PHE A 534 5.69 -8.92 -18.29
C PHE A 534 6.78 -9.68 -17.55
N ILE A 535 7.86 -8.98 -17.24
CA ILE A 535 9.05 -9.56 -16.60
C ILE A 535 9.48 -8.75 -15.40
N ASN A 536 10.36 -9.30 -14.62
CA ASN A 536 11.07 -8.62 -13.54
C ASN A 536 12.51 -8.32 -14.00
N PRO A 537 12.78 -7.09 -14.53
CA PRO A 537 14.12 -6.68 -14.90
C PRO A 537 14.97 -6.45 -13.64
N ARG A 538 16.29 -6.34 -13.80
CA ARG A 538 17.19 -5.93 -12.72
C ARG A 538 16.66 -4.66 -12.03
N GLY A 539 16.71 -4.66 -10.69
CA GLY A 539 16.06 -3.65 -9.84
C GLY A 539 14.81 -4.18 -9.14
N SER A 540 14.18 -5.25 -9.67
CA SER A 540 13.00 -5.86 -9.05
C SER A 540 13.33 -6.57 -7.75
N THR A 541 12.37 -6.60 -6.80
CA THR A 541 12.46 -7.33 -5.52
C THR A 541 12.18 -8.82 -5.68
N GLY A 542 12.60 -9.61 -4.68
CA GLY A 542 12.37 -11.05 -4.64
C GLY A 542 13.39 -11.91 -5.39
N TYR A 543 14.51 -11.32 -5.80
CA TYR A 543 15.60 -11.98 -6.54
C TYR A 543 16.98 -11.81 -5.88
N GLY A 544 17.01 -11.35 -4.64
CA GLY A 544 18.21 -11.10 -3.85
C GLY A 544 18.75 -9.69 -3.96
N GLN A 545 19.61 -9.31 -2.97
CA GLN A 545 20.12 -7.95 -2.81
C GLN A 545 20.90 -7.46 -4.03
N ALA A 546 21.72 -8.33 -4.63
CA ALA A 546 22.51 -7.96 -5.80
C ALA A 546 21.61 -7.58 -7.01
N PHE A 547 20.48 -8.29 -7.17
CA PHE A 547 19.52 -8.02 -8.24
C PHE A 547 18.79 -6.70 -8.03
N VAL A 548 18.38 -6.43 -6.80
CA VAL A 548 17.69 -5.17 -6.43
C VAL A 548 18.62 -3.96 -6.62
N ASP A 549 19.88 -4.03 -6.19
CA ASP A 549 20.84 -2.91 -6.29
C ASP A 549 21.37 -2.70 -7.72
N ALA A 550 21.24 -3.68 -8.61
CA ALA A 550 21.87 -3.67 -9.94
C ALA A 550 21.44 -2.50 -10.84
N VAL A 551 20.27 -1.90 -10.60
CA VAL A 551 19.76 -0.77 -11.37
C VAL A 551 20.21 0.57 -10.80
N ARG A 552 20.62 0.64 -9.55
CA ARG A 552 20.93 1.90 -8.88
C ARG A 552 22.19 2.57 -9.46
N GLY A 553 22.01 3.77 -10.03
CA GLY A 553 23.03 4.50 -10.81
C GLY A 553 23.17 4.02 -12.26
N ASP A 554 22.26 3.15 -12.75
CA ASP A 554 22.33 2.52 -14.08
C ASP A 554 20.98 2.52 -14.84
N TYR A 555 20.06 3.40 -14.46
CA TYR A 555 18.72 3.49 -15.08
C TYR A 555 18.80 3.74 -16.60
N GLY A 556 17.99 2.99 -17.34
CA GLY A 556 17.94 3.07 -18.80
C GLY A 556 19.07 2.33 -19.52
N ASN A 557 19.86 1.53 -18.81
CA ASN A 557 20.93 0.72 -19.39
C ASN A 557 20.61 -0.78 -19.28
N ARG A 558 20.96 -1.43 -18.14
CA ARG A 558 20.76 -2.87 -17.99
C ARG A 558 19.29 -3.26 -17.85
N ASP A 559 18.52 -2.47 -17.15
CA ASP A 559 17.07 -2.61 -17.05
C ASP A 559 16.37 -2.50 -18.41
N TYR A 560 16.81 -1.57 -19.28
CA TYR A 560 16.36 -1.46 -20.65
C TYR A 560 16.74 -2.70 -21.48
N THR A 561 17.99 -3.16 -21.36
CA THR A 561 18.45 -4.33 -22.13
C THR A 561 17.74 -5.60 -21.70
N ASP A 562 17.44 -5.78 -20.41
CA ASP A 562 16.64 -6.92 -19.89
C ASP A 562 15.26 -6.98 -20.56
N LEU A 563 14.59 -5.82 -20.69
CA LEU A 563 13.28 -5.72 -21.34
C LEU A 563 13.35 -6.01 -22.85
N MET A 564 14.40 -5.56 -23.52
CA MET A 564 14.61 -5.88 -24.94
C MET A 564 14.92 -7.34 -25.18
N ASP A 565 15.73 -7.95 -24.31
CA ASP A 565 16.04 -9.40 -24.35
C ASP A 565 14.76 -10.23 -24.10
N ALA A 566 13.86 -9.75 -23.23
CA ALA A 566 12.58 -10.40 -23.03
C ALA A 566 11.67 -10.36 -24.26
N VAL A 567 11.63 -9.24 -24.97
CA VAL A 567 10.90 -9.15 -26.25
C VAL A 567 11.51 -10.07 -27.29
N ASP A 568 12.84 -10.12 -27.40
CA ASP A 568 13.54 -11.04 -28.30
C ASP A 568 13.25 -12.50 -27.95
N HIS A 569 13.22 -12.83 -26.66
CA HIS A 569 12.83 -14.15 -26.19
C HIS A 569 11.37 -14.48 -26.56
N ALA A 570 10.43 -13.55 -26.35
CA ALA A 570 9.03 -13.76 -26.71
C ALA A 570 8.82 -14.00 -28.22
N LEU A 571 9.63 -13.40 -29.09
CA LEU A 571 9.59 -13.64 -30.53
C LEU A 571 9.97 -15.07 -30.91
N THR A 572 10.77 -15.77 -30.09
CA THR A 572 11.16 -17.15 -30.37
C THR A 572 10.00 -18.14 -30.28
N PHE A 573 8.90 -17.79 -29.62
CA PHE A 573 7.68 -18.61 -29.55
C PHE A 573 6.95 -18.73 -30.90
N GLY A 574 7.30 -17.92 -31.88
CA GLY A 574 6.83 -18.06 -33.24
C GLY A 574 5.43 -17.52 -33.51
N TRP A 575 4.61 -17.25 -32.52
CA TRP A 575 3.26 -16.67 -32.66
C TRP A 575 3.19 -15.16 -32.47
N VAL A 576 4.25 -14.52 -31.95
CA VAL A 576 4.30 -13.05 -31.81
C VAL A 576 4.60 -12.41 -33.17
N ASP A 577 3.89 -11.34 -33.48
CA ASP A 577 4.13 -10.52 -34.68
C ASP A 577 5.14 -9.40 -34.36
N GLU A 578 6.34 -9.51 -34.89
CA GLU A 578 7.41 -8.52 -34.69
C GLU A 578 7.09 -7.10 -35.19
N ASN A 579 6.10 -6.96 -36.11
CA ASN A 579 5.65 -5.68 -36.62
C ASN A 579 4.50 -5.05 -35.81
N ARG A 580 3.96 -5.78 -34.84
CA ARG A 580 2.87 -5.33 -33.95
C ARG A 580 3.25 -5.48 -32.49
N LEU A 581 4.33 -4.81 -32.10
CA LEU A 581 4.77 -4.71 -30.71
C LEU A 581 4.27 -3.40 -30.12
N ALA A 582 3.76 -3.43 -28.91
CA ALA A 582 3.38 -2.28 -28.12
C ALA A 582 4.07 -2.29 -26.75
N VAL A 583 4.22 -1.14 -26.12
CA VAL A 583 4.85 -1.01 -24.80
C VAL A 583 4.02 -0.11 -23.90
N THR A 584 3.91 -0.50 -22.63
CA THR A 584 3.22 0.30 -21.60
C THR A 584 3.85 0.09 -20.24
N GLY A 585 3.65 1.05 -19.34
CA GLY A 585 4.07 0.95 -17.96
C GLY A 585 3.76 2.23 -17.18
N GLY A 586 3.79 2.12 -15.85
CA GLY A 586 3.47 3.22 -14.96
C GLY A 586 4.60 3.54 -13.97
N SER A 587 4.74 4.83 -13.57
CA SER A 587 5.78 5.28 -12.63
C SER A 587 7.19 5.02 -13.21
N TYR A 588 8.03 4.22 -12.54
CA TYR A 588 9.28 3.75 -13.14
C TYR A 588 9.03 3.03 -14.50
N GLY A 589 8.00 2.18 -14.60
CA GLY A 589 7.63 1.56 -15.89
C GLY A 589 7.23 2.61 -16.94
N GLY A 590 6.63 3.72 -16.53
CA GLY A 590 6.35 4.87 -17.40
C GLY A 590 7.61 5.62 -17.81
N PHE A 591 8.56 5.81 -16.89
CA PHE A 591 9.91 6.29 -17.25
C PHE A 591 10.55 5.38 -18.30
N MET A 592 10.53 4.08 -18.07
CA MET A 592 11.13 3.11 -18.99
C MET A 592 10.40 3.07 -20.34
N THR A 593 9.07 3.22 -20.37
CA THR A 593 8.30 3.38 -21.62
C THR A 593 8.75 4.63 -22.39
N ASN A 594 8.88 5.78 -21.72
CA ASN A 594 9.40 7.00 -22.31
C ASN A 594 10.83 6.81 -22.82
N TRP A 595 11.68 6.12 -22.05
CA TRP A 595 13.06 5.80 -22.42
C TRP A 595 13.11 4.94 -23.68
N ILE A 596 12.37 3.83 -23.71
CA ILE A 596 12.32 2.89 -24.85
C ILE A 596 11.98 3.62 -26.15
N VAL A 597 10.93 4.44 -26.19
CA VAL A 597 10.50 5.13 -27.43
C VAL A 597 11.48 6.20 -27.87
N THR A 598 12.42 6.62 -27.02
CA THR A 598 13.52 7.52 -27.38
C THR A 598 14.77 6.78 -27.87
N GLN A 599 14.89 5.45 -27.59
CA GLN A 599 16.06 4.64 -27.95
C GLN A 599 15.82 3.73 -29.16
N THR A 600 14.56 3.37 -29.45
CA THR A 600 14.22 2.46 -30.54
C THR A 600 12.85 2.81 -31.15
N ASP A 601 12.66 2.53 -32.42
CA ASP A 601 11.40 2.63 -33.16
C ASP A 601 10.72 1.27 -33.41
N ARG A 602 11.14 0.25 -32.66
CA ARG A 602 10.65 -1.14 -32.76
C ARG A 602 9.16 -1.28 -32.42
N PHE A 603 8.60 -0.38 -31.61
CA PHE A 603 7.23 -0.47 -31.13
C PHE A 603 6.28 0.33 -32.00
N ALA A 604 5.17 -0.31 -32.42
CA ALA A 604 4.11 0.30 -33.22
C ALA A 604 3.22 1.27 -32.41
N ALA A 605 3.14 1.08 -31.08
CA ALA A 605 2.39 1.93 -30.17
C ALA A 605 2.99 1.94 -28.78
N ALA A 606 2.82 3.05 -28.05
CA ALA A 606 3.21 3.17 -26.66
C ALA A 606 2.12 3.85 -25.82
N ILE A 607 2.01 3.47 -24.56
CA ILE A 607 1.21 4.15 -23.54
C ILE A 607 2.04 4.32 -22.28
N THR A 608 2.22 5.56 -21.83
CA THR A 608 2.96 5.84 -20.61
C THR A 608 2.02 6.39 -19.53
N HIS A 609 2.09 5.84 -18.33
CA HIS A 609 1.23 6.23 -17.22
C HIS A 609 2.04 6.86 -16.09
N ARG A 610 1.54 7.99 -15.48
CA ARG A 610 2.15 8.58 -14.27
C ARG A 610 3.68 8.52 -14.31
N SER A 611 4.24 8.93 -15.42
CA SER A 611 5.62 8.68 -15.82
C SER A 611 6.59 9.78 -15.38
N ILE A 612 7.89 9.51 -15.55
CA ILE A 612 8.96 10.47 -15.41
C ILE A 612 9.60 10.68 -16.79
N SER A 613 9.87 11.93 -17.13
CA SER A 613 10.52 12.29 -18.40
C SER A 613 11.79 13.14 -18.20
N ASN A 614 11.88 13.83 -17.06
CA ASN A 614 12.94 14.79 -16.76
C ASN A 614 13.39 14.66 -15.31
N TRP A 615 14.51 13.99 -15.09
CA TRP A 615 15.07 13.78 -13.75
C TRP A 615 15.58 15.07 -13.10
N VAL A 616 15.91 16.12 -13.91
CA VAL A 616 16.32 17.42 -13.38
C VAL A 616 15.18 18.09 -12.64
N SER A 617 14.01 18.27 -13.29
CA SER A 617 12.83 18.85 -12.64
C SER A 617 12.25 17.93 -11.55
N PHE A 618 12.43 16.62 -11.71
CA PHE A 618 12.05 15.63 -10.70
C PHE A 618 12.82 15.76 -9.38
N SER A 619 13.91 16.54 -9.31
CA SER A 619 14.58 16.83 -8.04
C SER A 619 13.78 17.73 -7.11
N GLY A 620 12.91 18.60 -7.66
CA GLY A 620 12.21 19.63 -6.87
C GLY A 620 10.69 19.50 -6.85
N THR A 621 10.10 18.60 -7.64
CA THR A 621 8.65 18.56 -7.85
C THR A 621 7.90 17.36 -7.24
N PRO A 622 8.50 16.21 -6.86
CA PRO A 622 7.80 15.13 -6.17
C PRO A 622 7.62 15.36 -4.68
N ASP A 623 6.77 14.55 -4.06
CA ASP A 623 6.46 14.59 -2.63
C ASP A 623 7.63 14.16 -1.72
N PHE A 624 8.65 13.52 -2.26
CA PHE A 624 9.88 13.12 -1.55
C PHE A 624 11.11 13.97 -1.90
N GLY A 625 10.94 15.03 -2.69
CA GLY A 625 12.01 15.99 -3.02
C GLY A 625 13.22 15.35 -3.74
N PRO A 626 14.44 15.81 -3.48
CA PRO A 626 15.66 15.38 -4.18
C PRO A 626 16.14 13.98 -3.78
N PHE A 627 15.62 13.40 -2.71
CA PHE A 627 16.14 12.17 -2.09
C PHE A 627 16.12 10.96 -3.01
N PHE A 628 15.18 10.92 -3.98
CA PHE A 628 15.13 9.85 -4.96
C PHE A 628 16.39 9.89 -5.86
N ASN A 629 16.73 11.03 -6.41
CA ASN A 629 17.90 11.18 -7.28
C ASN A 629 19.21 10.89 -6.54
N GLN A 630 19.32 11.31 -5.27
CA GLN A 630 20.45 10.94 -4.43
C GLN A 630 20.55 9.43 -4.22
N ALA A 631 19.44 8.78 -3.89
CA ALA A 631 19.42 7.36 -3.56
C ALA A 631 19.57 6.47 -4.79
N GLN A 632 18.84 6.75 -5.87
CA GLN A 632 18.73 5.90 -7.06
C GLN A 632 19.75 6.23 -8.14
N HIS A 633 19.99 7.50 -8.40
CA HIS A 633 20.94 7.92 -9.45
C HIS A 633 22.34 8.20 -8.91
N LYS A 634 22.56 8.12 -7.59
CA LYS A 634 23.84 8.44 -6.92
C LYS A 634 24.32 9.85 -7.24
N VAL A 635 23.40 10.80 -7.37
CA VAL A 635 23.67 12.22 -7.59
C VAL A 635 23.47 12.96 -6.28
N ASP A 636 24.55 13.22 -5.56
CA ASP A 636 24.51 13.81 -4.22
C ASP A 636 23.94 15.23 -4.21
N ASP A 637 24.35 16.06 -5.17
CA ASP A 637 23.77 17.40 -5.39
C ASP A 637 23.10 17.50 -6.77
N PRO A 638 21.77 17.29 -6.83
CA PRO A 638 21.02 17.28 -8.10
C PRO A 638 20.94 18.66 -8.77
N TRP A 639 21.31 19.74 -8.09
CA TRP A 639 21.29 21.10 -8.64
C TRP A 639 22.69 21.64 -8.98
N SER A 640 23.76 20.92 -8.69
CA SER A 640 25.09 21.26 -9.19
C SER A 640 25.15 21.15 -10.71
N PRO A 641 26.04 21.86 -11.42
CA PRO A 641 26.19 21.72 -12.87
C PRO A 641 26.41 20.27 -13.32
N GLU A 642 27.21 19.51 -12.58
CA GLU A 642 27.53 18.10 -12.82
C GLU A 642 26.30 17.21 -12.58
N GLY A 643 25.57 17.46 -11.48
CA GLY A 643 24.34 16.74 -11.15
C GLY A 643 23.26 16.96 -12.21
N VAL A 644 23.04 18.20 -12.64
CA VAL A 644 22.11 18.54 -13.71
C VAL A 644 22.49 17.86 -15.02
N GLN A 645 23.79 17.86 -15.37
CA GLN A 645 24.27 17.18 -16.59
C GLN A 645 24.00 15.68 -16.55
N GLU A 646 24.29 15.03 -15.42
CA GLU A 646 24.05 13.59 -15.25
C GLU A 646 22.55 13.25 -15.29
N LEU A 647 21.72 13.98 -14.56
CA LEU A 647 20.27 13.78 -14.54
C LEU A 647 19.65 14.06 -15.93
N TRP A 648 20.14 15.04 -16.65
CA TRP A 648 19.69 15.30 -18.02
C TRP A 648 20.07 14.16 -18.97
N ARG A 649 21.29 13.63 -18.85
CA ARG A 649 21.79 12.51 -19.68
C ARG A 649 20.91 11.25 -19.58
N ILE A 650 20.34 10.97 -18.42
CA ILE A 650 19.46 9.82 -18.18
C ILE A 650 17.97 10.16 -18.32
N SER A 651 17.63 11.39 -18.72
CA SER A 651 16.24 11.83 -18.90
C SER A 651 15.73 11.50 -20.29
N PRO A 652 14.57 10.84 -20.44
CA PRO A 652 13.95 10.62 -21.76
C PRO A 652 13.77 11.92 -22.55
N LEU A 653 13.48 13.03 -21.87
CA LEU A 653 13.26 14.34 -22.50
C LEU A 653 14.49 14.82 -23.28
N ALA A 654 15.70 14.44 -22.88
CA ALA A 654 16.94 14.81 -23.60
C ALA A 654 16.99 14.19 -25.01
N TYR A 655 16.30 13.09 -25.24
CA TYR A 655 16.30 12.32 -26.50
C TYR A 655 14.94 12.35 -27.23
N VAL A 656 14.04 13.23 -26.82
CA VAL A 656 12.66 13.30 -27.34
C VAL A 656 12.57 13.48 -28.85
N ARG A 657 13.60 14.03 -29.51
CA ARG A 657 13.72 14.16 -30.97
C ARG A 657 13.67 12.82 -31.72
N ASN A 658 14.01 11.73 -31.02
CA ASN A 658 14.05 10.39 -31.62
C ASN A 658 12.68 9.73 -31.64
N VAL A 659 11.69 10.26 -30.91
CA VAL A 659 10.37 9.63 -30.75
C VAL A 659 9.62 9.65 -32.06
N LYS A 660 9.39 8.45 -32.62
CA LYS A 660 8.57 8.21 -33.81
C LYS A 660 7.34 7.37 -33.49
N THR A 661 7.41 6.55 -32.43
CA THR A 661 6.33 5.69 -32.00
C THR A 661 5.12 6.51 -31.55
N PRO A 662 3.91 6.22 -32.06
CA PRO A 662 2.67 6.79 -31.54
C PRO A 662 2.55 6.57 -30.04
N ILE A 663 2.38 7.65 -29.26
CA ILE A 663 2.39 7.57 -27.80
C ILE A 663 1.20 8.29 -27.17
N SER A 664 0.47 7.60 -26.27
CA SER A 664 -0.53 8.18 -25.37
C SER A 664 0.10 8.39 -23.99
N ILE A 665 0.05 9.63 -23.50
CA ILE A 665 0.60 10.01 -22.19
C ILE A 665 -0.58 10.19 -21.24
N MET A 666 -0.74 9.27 -20.26
CA MET A 666 -1.86 9.28 -19.32
C MET A 666 -1.38 9.66 -17.93
N HIS A 667 -1.95 10.71 -17.34
CA HIS A 667 -1.49 11.21 -16.05
C HIS A 667 -2.63 11.74 -15.16
N SER A 668 -2.49 11.55 -13.86
CA SER A 668 -3.43 12.06 -12.85
C SER A 668 -3.08 13.49 -12.46
N GLU A 669 -4.09 14.36 -12.28
CA GLU A 669 -3.87 15.79 -11.99
C GLU A 669 -3.29 16.04 -10.58
N PHE A 670 -3.58 15.17 -9.61
CA PHE A 670 -3.07 15.24 -8.25
C PHE A 670 -1.97 14.22 -7.95
N ASP A 671 -1.24 13.81 -8.98
CA ASP A 671 -0.05 12.98 -8.79
C ASP A 671 1.08 13.84 -8.22
N TYR A 672 1.36 13.64 -6.94
CA TYR A 672 2.48 14.31 -6.26
C TYR A 672 3.71 13.42 -6.16
N ARG A 673 3.61 12.14 -6.51
CA ARG A 673 4.70 11.18 -6.57
C ARG A 673 5.52 11.34 -7.85
N CYS A 674 4.84 11.32 -9.01
CA CYS A 674 5.38 11.71 -10.30
C CYS A 674 4.53 12.88 -10.80
N PRO A 675 4.91 14.14 -10.52
CA PRO A 675 4.06 15.28 -10.80
C PRO A 675 3.70 15.41 -12.27
N ILE A 676 2.47 15.89 -12.54
CA ILE A 676 1.89 15.96 -13.88
C ILE A 676 2.75 16.76 -14.87
N GLU A 677 3.59 17.67 -14.38
CA GLU A 677 4.52 18.43 -15.22
C GLU A 677 5.49 17.54 -15.99
N GLN A 678 5.78 16.34 -15.50
CA GLN A 678 6.59 15.34 -16.20
C GLN A 678 5.92 14.88 -17.52
N ALA A 679 4.61 14.69 -17.48
CA ALA A 679 3.79 14.37 -18.66
C ALA A 679 3.66 15.58 -19.60
N GLU A 680 3.43 16.77 -19.05
CA GLU A 680 3.27 18.02 -19.82
C GLU A 680 4.55 18.36 -20.57
N GLN A 681 5.74 18.27 -19.94
CA GLN A 681 7.02 18.50 -20.60
C GLN A 681 7.23 17.53 -21.78
N PHE A 682 7.00 16.23 -21.56
CA PHE A 682 7.22 15.23 -22.60
C PHE A 682 6.24 15.41 -23.76
N TYR A 683 4.95 15.64 -23.45
CA TYR A 683 3.93 15.93 -24.46
C TYR A 683 4.30 17.15 -25.32
N MET A 684 4.62 18.27 -24.67
CA MET A 684 4.95 19.51 -25.40
C MET A 684 6.18 19.37 -26.27
N ALA A 685 7.20 18.64 -25.79
CA ALA A 685 8.41 18.42 -26.57
C ALA A 685 8.15 17.52 -27.80
N ILE A 686 7.38 16.43 -27.66
CA ILE A 686 7.01 15.59 -28.81
C ILE A 686 6.17 16.39 -29.81
N LYS A 687 5.21 17.19 -29.36
CA LYS A 687 4.38 18.05 -30.23
C LYS A 687 5.21 19.10 -30.95
N PHE A 688 6.23 19.67 -30.28
CA PHE A 688 7.12 20.66 -30.88
C PHE A 688 7.92 20.07 -32.05
N TYR A 689 8.43 18.85 -31.92
CA TYR A 689 9.16 18.19 -33.02
C TYR A 689 8.24 17.55 -34.06
N GLY A 690 7.00 17.21 -33.69
CA GLY A 690 5.93 16.80 -34.61
C GLY A 690 6.14 15.46 -35.33
N GLN A 691 7.03 14.58 -34.82
CA GLN A 691 7.37 13.33 -35.55
C GLN A 691 6.43 12.16 -35.22
N ALA A 692 5.80 12.15 -34.03
CA ALA A 692 4.93 11.06 -33.59
C ALA A 692 3.50 11.52 -33.31
N PRO A 693 2.48 10.74 -33.69
CA PRO A 693 1.12 10.92 -33.17
C PRO A 693 1.14 10.85 -31.66
N THR A 694 0.60 11.89 -30.97
CA THR A 694 0.70 12.00 -29.52
C THR A 694 -0.56 12.62 -28.95
N GLU A 695 -1.07 12.05 -27.85
CA GLU A 695 -2.13 12.62 -27.03
C GLU A 695 -1.71 12.71 -25.57
N LEU A 696 -2.29 13.66 -24.82
CA LEU A 696 -2.18 13.77 -23.37
C LEU A 696 -3.57 13.53 -22.78
N VAL A 697 -3.68 12.50 -21.95
CA VAL A 697 -4.89 12.16 -21.19
C VAL A 697 -4.69 12.57 -19.75
N ARG A 698 -5.51 13.49 -19.26
CA ARG A 698 -5.49 13.97 -17.88
C ARG A 698 -6.65 13.36 -17.10
N HIS A 699 -6.35 12.67 -15.99
CA HIS A 699 -7.37 12.11 -15.12
C HIS A 699 -7.62 13.06 -13.95
N PRO A 700 -8.82 13.68 -13.86
CA PRO A 700 -9.14 14.60 -12.78
C PRO A 700 -9.36 13.85 -11.48
N ARG A 701 -9.24 14.53 -10.34
CA ARG A 701 -9.54 14.02 -9.00
C ARG A 701 -8.82 12.71 -8.63
N SER A 702 -7.68 12.43 -9.24
CA SER A 702 -6.91 11.23 -8.99
C SER A 702 -5.43 11.54 -8.78
N ASN A 703 -4.75 10.66 -8.08
CA ASN A 703 -3.35 10.75 -7.72
C ASN A 703 -2.51 9.67 -8.42
N HIS A 704 -1.30 9.42 -7.95
CA HIS A 704 -0.40 8.38 -8.48
C HIS A 704 -1.02 6.98 -8.50
N ASP A 705 -1.95 6.69 -7.58
CA ASP A 705 -2.53 5.37 -7.39
C ASP A 705 -3.86 5.16 -8.13
N LEU A 706 -4.17 5.96 -9.15
CA LEU A 706 -5.39 5.83 -9.97
C LEU A 706 -5.67 4.38 -10.37
N THR A 707 -4.65 3.64 -10.80
CA THR A 707 -4.80 2.25 -11.28
C THR A 707 -5.25 1.27 -10.21
N ARG A 708 -4.98 1.56 -8.95
CA ARG A 708 -5.23 0.70 -7.79
C ARG A 708 -6.40 1.16 -6.93
N GLU A 709 -6.41 2.45 -6.58
CA GLU A 709 -7.30 3.04 -5.58
C GLU A 709 -8.13 4.22 -6.10
N GLY A 710 -7.93 4.61 -7.36
CA GLY A 710 -8.66 5.74 -7.95
C GLY A 710 -10.15 5.46 -8.11
N PRO A 711 -10.95 6.52 -8.38
CA PRO A 711 -12.38 6.38 -8.63
C PRO A 711 -12.68 5.33 -9.70
N PRO A 712 -13.54 4.34 -9.44
CA PRO A 712 -13.82 3.25 -10.39
C PRO A 712 -14.21 3.72 -11.79
N VAL A 713 -14.94 4.83 -11.88
CA VAL A 713 -15.33 5.43 -13.17
C VAL A 713 -14.12 5.91 -13.99
N LEU A 714 -13.08 6.44 -13.34
CA LEU A 714 -11.86 6.88 -14.03
C LEU A 714 -10.95 5.71 -14.39
N ARG A 715 -10.96 4.64 -13.59
CA ARG A 715 -10.24 3.39 -13.90
C ARG A 715 -10.83 2.73 -15.15
N VAL A 716 -12.16 2.64 -15.24
CA VAL A 716 -12.87 2.10 -16.42
C VAL A 716 -12.61 2.98 -17.65
N ASP A 717 -12.73 4.31 -17.54
CA ASP A 717 -12.43 5.25 -18.63
C ASP A 717 -10.98 5.09 -19.12
N ARG A 718 -10.03 4.91 -18.22
CA ARG A 718 -8.62 4.64 -18.55
C ARG A 718 -8.49 3.37 -19.40
N PHE A 719 -9.13 2.27 -19.02
CA PHE A 719 -9.08 1.02 -19.80
C PHE A 719 -9.64 1.19 -21.21
N HIS A 720 -10.74 1.91 -21.39
CA HIS A 720 -11.26 2.22 -22.72
C HIS A 720 -10.26 3.03 -23.56
N LYS A 721 -9.56 3.98 -22.96
CA LYS A 721 -8.54 4.77 -23.66
C LYS A 721 -7.33 3.93 -24.05
N ILE A 722 -6.90 2.98 -23.21
CA ILE A 722 -5.83 2.02 -23.51
C ILE A 722 -6.23 1.17 -24.74
N LEU A 723 -7.38 0.52 -24.68
CA LEU A 723 -7.85 -0.35 -25.77
C LEU A 723 -8.06 0.43 -27.08
N ARG A 724 -8.59 1.66 -27.01
CA ARG A 724 -8.73 2.55 -28.16
C ARG A 724 -7.38 2.89 -28.79
N TRP A 725 -6.36 3.25 -27.98
CA TRP A 725 -5.06 3.66 -28.48
C TRP A 725 -4.32 2.50 -29.15
N PHE A 726 -4.23 1.37 -28.47
CA PHE A 726 -3.60 0.18 -29.04
C PHE A 726 -4.38 -0.34 -30.23
N GLY A 727 -5.71 -0.38 -30.19
CA GLY A 727 -6.54 -0.77 -31.35
C GLY A 727 -6.33 0.10 -32.59
N LYS A 728 -5.92 1.35 -32.41
CA LYS A 728 -5.63 2.26 -33.52
C LYS A 728 -4.25 2.06 -34.15
N TYR A 729 -3.20 1.87 -33.34
CA TYR A 729 -1.81 1.88 -33.80
C TYR A 729 -1.11 0.51 -33.78
N CYS A 730 -1.64 -0.42 -33.02
CA CYS A 730 -1.18 -1.81 -32.92
C CYS A 730 -2.41 -2.74 -32.87
N PRO A 731 -3.22 -2.82 -33.95
CA PRO A 731 -4.51 -3.48 -33.90
C PRO A 731 -4.40 -4.98 -33.63
N PRO A 732 -5.32 -5.56 -32.82
CA PRO A 732 -5.42 -7.00 -32.66
C PRO A 732 -5.90 -7.67 -33.96
N ASN A 733 -5.84 -8.99 -34.01
CA ASN A 733 -6.44 -9.73 -35.13
C ASN A 733 -7.95 -9.45 -35.17
N LYS A 734 -8.52 -9.35 -36.36
CA LYS A 734 -9.96 -9.33 -36.52
C LYS A 734 -10.49 -10.74 -36.29
N ASP A 735 -11.51 -10.88 -35.42
CA ASP A 735 -12.20 -12.16 -35.19
C ASP A 735 -12.85 -12.68 -36.44
#